data_0bfca6d7f227fcac5262e097cdc337d8
#
_entry.id   0bfca6d7f227fcac5262e097cdc337d8
#
_cell.length_a   1.000
_cell.length_b   1.000
_cell.length_c   1.000
_cell.angle_alpha   90.00
_cell.angle_beta   90.00
_cell.angle_gamma   90.00
#
_symmetry.space_group_name_H-M   'P 1'
#
loop_
_entity.id
_entity.type
_entity.pdbx_description
1 polymer ?
#
loop_
_entity_poly.entity_id
_entity_poly.type
_entity_poly.pdbx_seq_one_letter_code
_entity_poly.pdbx_strand_id
1 'polypeptide(L)'
;MRYEQTNWFATPLDQIIFDNDGPVATAVFMQENNNGSKDIGFEQTNRATKDELNSFGFNADWEFSERGTLIFDAHSSKSESGGNNPLGHTATFVTMGAPVILQHSVDFRGGTPIQSYTIDDSVRGNGNGVLDAGDLGTQVQRSNSSNMQHEIDEFDLRFVWDFDDRTSLTVGSNFRDSQMDRTTRTTQQDLGSWGISNPGDVEQFAPGVMQTYCLSCLFDDVAVGQADTAFRVDATQLYPILEAAYAGNGVNISESDDTVQEEILSFYAQFNIERDFMGLPTRTNIGVRYEDTNVKSTTVQSIPSGILWQSDNDFLIVQSGAQQDLSGKGAYEEVLPNADFQIDLTENLVARTSFSKTIGRAGYSSLFASTTANAPNRPTAFGGSLTGDSQNPGLLPLKSTNFDISLEWYYGDTSYVSAGYFDKKVKNFIGNGVVERNLFGLRDPASGASGSRSGDALAIINALGVDQSEANLFTLTALIDANGGDTAAARAEFESQLVGGALPQSYVDQILGQYDVASNGSDPLAVFGVNQPVNNREGNIDGMEFAWQHFFGETGFGFQANYTLVNGDVELNPAASINDNQFALVGLSDTANLTAIYEKYGFSARLAYNWRDTFLLNTNQGGDRSGTYVEDYGQYDLNVSYDINEQIAVSFEGINLTGEDQRIYHRVPEQVYYVYELAPRYQVGVRYKF
;
A
#
# COMPACT_ATOMS: atom_id res chain seq x y z
N MET A 1 -3.35 4.61 -16.79
CA MET A 1 -1.95 5.09 -16.88
C MET A 1 -1.70 5.83 -15.57
N ARG A 2 -0.55 5.64 -14.91
CA ARG A 2 -0.22 6.34 -13.65
C ARG A 2 0.83 7.38 -13.93
N TYR A 3 0.58 8.61 -13.52
CA TYR A 3 1.55 9.70 -13.48
C TYR A 3 1.83 10.01 -12.01
N GLU A 4 3.07 10.17 -11.65
CA GLU A 4 3.48 10.47 -10.29
C GLU A 4 4.56 11.54 -10.32
N GLN A 5 4.40 12.55 -9.48
CA GLN A 5 5.39 13.59 -9.27
C GLN A 5 5.68 13.68 -7.77
N THR A 6 6.95 13.55 -7.42
CA THR A 6 7.43 13.62 -6.03
C THR A 6 8.30 14.86 -5.87
N ASN A 7 8.06 15.62 -4.79
CA ASN A 7 8.79 16.83 -4.51
C ASN A 7 9.74 16.62 -3.32
N TRP A 8 11.02 16.83 -3.55
CA TRP A 8 12.06 16.73 -2.53
C TRP A 8 12.76 18.08 -2.35
N PHE A 9 12.95 18.48 -1.10
CA PHE A 9 13.73 19.67 -0.76
C PHE A 9 15.09 19.23 -0.19
N ALA A 10 16.15 19.43 -0.94
CA ALA A 10 17.49 18.95 -0.60
C ALA A 10 18.34 19.98 0.16
N THR A 11 17.90 21.25 0.18
CA THR A 11 18.60 22.36 0.86
C THR A 11 17.67 22.99 1.90
N PRO A 12 18.19 23.82 2.84
CA PRO A 12 17.35 24.59 3.73
C PRO A 12 16.39 25.46 2.94
N LEU A 13 15.11 25.48 3.38
CA LEU A 13 14.08 26.25 2.71
C LEU A 13 14.35 27.76 2.83
N ASP A 14 14.24 28.45 1.70
CA ASP A 14 14.41 29.91 1.59
C ASP A 14 13.16 30.65 2.07
N GLN A 15 11.99 30.12 1.71
CA GLN A 15 10.71 30.69 2.12
C GLN A 15 9.74 29.60 2.53
N ILE A 16 9.04 29.81 3.66
CA ILE A 16 7.95 28.95 4.13
C ILE A 16 6.77 29.84 4.52
N ILE A 17 5.58 29.49 4.06
CA ILE A 17 4.33 30.09 4.53
C ILE A 17 3.56 29.03 5.29
N PHE A 18 3.11 29.36 6.50
CA PHE A 18 2.34 28.47 7.36
C PHE A 18 0.86 28.90 7.40
N ASP A 19 -0.02 27.94 7.34
CA ASP A 19 -1.39 28.03 7.84
C ASP A 19 -1.42 27.53 9.29
N ASN A 20 -2.14 28.27 10.14
CA ASN A 20 -2.25 28.00 11.57
C ASN A 20 -3.69 27.71 12.00
N ASP A 21 -4.62 27.54 11.07
CA ASP A 21 -6.04 27.33 11.37
C ASP A 21 -6.36 25.88 11.83
N GLY A 22 -5.44 24.95 11.61
CA GLY A 22 -5.56 23.54 12.00
C GLY A 22 -4.98 23.19 13.38
N PRO A 23 -4.97 21.90 13.75
CA PRO A 23 -4.39 21.39 15.00
C PRO A 23 -2.86 21.55 15.08
N VAL A 24 -2.21 21.76 13.95
CA VAL A 24 -0.77 22.00 13.81
C VAL A 24 -0.54 23.13 12.81
N ALA A 25 0.56 23.89 12.98
CA ALA A 25 1.00 24.83 11.97
C ALA A 25 1.48 24.03 10.74
N THR A 26 0.81 24.24 9.60
CA THR A 26 1.06 23.47 8.36
C THR A 26 1.75 24.35 7.34
N ALA A 27 2.87 23.86 6.76
CA ALA A 27 3.52 24.55 5.66
C ALA A 27 2.64 24.41 4.40
N VAL A 28 2.09 25.52 3.91
CA VAL A 28 1.23 25.58 2.72
C VAL A 28 1.91 26.17 1.50
N PHE A 29 3.11 26.71 1.66
CA PHE A 29 4.03 27.09 0.59
C PHE A 29 5.46 26.85 1.07
N MET A 30 6.26 26.24 0.21
CA MET A 30 7.68 26.01 0.47
C MET A 30 8.49 26.34 -0.77
N GLN A 31 9.65 26.99 -0.59
CA GLN A 31 10.58 27.31 -1.66
C GLN A 31 12.01 27.09 -1.19
N GLU A 32 12.82 26.51 -2.05
CA GLU A 32 14.27 26.43 -1.90
C GLU A 32 15.00 27.14 -3.05
N ASN A 33 16.17 27.69 -2.76
CA ASN A 33 17.12 28.19 -3.75
C ASN A 33 18.39 27.35 -3.63
N ASN A 34 18.76 26.69 -4.72
CA ASN A 34 19.91 25.80 -4.72
C ASN A 34 21.22 26.54 -4.94
N ASN A 35 22.25 26.18 -4.19
CA ASN A 35 23.63 26.60 -4.45
C ASN A 35 24.27 25.72 -5.53
N GLY A 36 23.79 25.84 -6.77
CA GLY A 36 24.06 24.93 -7.89
C GLY A 36 22.82 24.19 -8.30
N SER A 37 22.82 23.60 -9.49
CA SER A 37 21.65 22.90 -10.01
C SER A 37 21.42 21.60 -9.26
N LYS A 38 20.15 21.32 -8.93
CA LYS A 38 19.65 20.05 -8.37
C LYS A 38 18.83 19.30 -9.41
N ASP A 39 18.60 18.04 -9.18
CA ASP A 39 17.88 17.16 -10.09
C ASP A 39 16.35 17.28 -9.96
N ILE A 40 15.69 17.01 -11.07
CA ILE A 40 14.28 16.62 -11.14
C ILE A 40 14.22 15.20 -11.70
N GLY A 41 13.57 14.29 -10.97
CA GLY A 41 13.52 12.87 -11.31
C GLY A 41 12.28 12.46 -12.09
N PHE A 42 12.43 11.47 -12.94
CA PHE A 42 11.35 10.85 -13.70
C PHE A 42 11.51 9.34 -13.67
N GLU A 43 10.42 8.61 -13.44
CA GLU A 43 10.38 7.16 -13.53
C GLU A 43 9.41 6.70 -14.62
N GLN A 44 9.84 5.77 -15.44
CA GLN A 44 8.98 5.07 -16.39
C GLN A 44 8.71 3.67 -15.87
N THR A 45 7.43 3.31 -15.78
CA THR A 45 7.01 2.01 -15.24
C THR A 45 6.05 1.32 -16.18
N ASN A 46 6.28 0.01 -16.42
CA ASN A 46 5.31 -0.87 -17.06
C ASN A 46 5.00 -2.05 -16.13
N ARG A 47 3.73 -2.21 -15.74
CA ARG A 47 3.25 -3.28 -14.85
C ARG A 47 2.15 -4.07 -15.54
N ALA A 48 2.25 -5.39 -15.50
CA ALA A 48 1.19 -6.28 -15.94
C ALA A 48 1.29 -7.63 -15.22
N THR A 49 0.15 -8.17 -14.82
CA THR A 49 0.00 -9.51 -14.24
C THR A 49 -1.04 -10.32 -15.01
N LYS A 50 -0.90 -11.62 -14.94
CA LYS A 50 -1.91 -12.58 -15.37
C LYS A 50 -2.29 -13.42 -14.17
N ASP A 51 -3.59 -13.51 -13.92
CA ASP A 51 -4.17 -14.26 -12.82
C ASP A 51 -5.03 -15.41 -13.39
N GLU A 52 -4.88 -16.61 -12.82
CA GLU A 52 -5.64 -17.79 -13.18
C GLU A 52 -6.20 -18.45 -11.92
N LEU A 53 -7.46 -18.86 -11.96
CA LEU A 53 -8.11 -19.63 -10.90
C LEU A 53 -8.72 -20.90 -11.46
N ASN A 54 -8.34 -22.03 -10.87
CA ASN A 54 -8.94 -23.31 -11.11
C ASN A 54 -9.56 -23.83 -9.82
N SER A 55 -10.83 -24.25 -9.88
CA SER A 55 -11.53 -24.71 -8.69
C SER A 55 -12.40 -25.91 -9.04
N PHE A 56 -12.39 -26.89 -8.17
CA PHE A 56 -13.22 -28.08 -8.25
C PHE A 56 -13.88 -28.34 -6.91
N GLY A 57 -15.20 -28.56 -6.92
CA GLY A 57 -15.97 -28.88 -5.72
C GLY A 57 -16.86 -30.10 -5.94
N PHE A 58 -17.04 -30.85 -4.89
CA PHE A 58 -17.98 -31.97 -4.82
C PHE A 58 -18.81 -31.86 -3.58
N ASN A 59 -20.15 -31.92 -3.74
CA ASN A 59 -21.10 -31.93 -2.64
C ASN A 59 -22.01 -33.16 -2.75
N ALA A 60 -22.31 -33.80 -1.62
CA ALA A 60 -23.22 -34.92 -1.53
C ALA A 60 -24.08 -34.83 -0.28
N ASP A 61 -25.41 -34.79 -0.48
CA ASP A 61 -26.37 -34.80 0.57
C ASP A 61 -27.05 -36.18 0.61
N TRP A 62 -27.01 -36.83 1.76
CA TRP A 62 -27.63 -38.12 1.97
C TRP A 62 -28.68 -38.07 3.09
N GLU A 63 -29.94 -38.06 2.70
CA GLU A 63 -31.08 -38.25 3.61
C GLU A 63 -31.21 -39.73 3.97
N PHE A 64 -30.57 -40.16 5.05
CA PHE A 64 -30.58 -41.54 5.51
C PHE A 64 -31.87 -41.88 6.33
N SER A 65 -32.64 -40.87 6.74
CA SER A 65 -33.94 -41.00 7.40
C SER A 65 -34.77 -39.72 7.17
N GLU A 66 -36.07 -39.78 7.50
CA GLU A 66 -36.97 -38.61 7.46
C GLU A 66 -36.51 -37.42 8.31
N ARG A 67 -35.58 -37.63 9.23
CA ARG A 67 -35.07 -36.65 10.19
C ARG A 67 -33.57 -36.47 10.18
N GLY A 68 -32.89 -37.24 9.39
CA GLY A 68 -31.42 -37.24 9.44
C GLY A 68 -30.82 -37.08 8.06
N THR A 69 -29.95 -36.07 7.92
CA THR A 69 -29.19 -35.80 6.69
C THR A 69 -27.71 -35.78 7.02
N LEU A 70 -26.90 -36.47 6.21
CA LEU A 70 -25.46 -36.38 6.21
C LEU A 70 -25.00 -35.62 4.96
N ILE A 71 -24.24 -34.56 5.15
CA ILE A 71 -23.75 -33.70 4.09
C ILE A 71 -22.23 -33.81 4.07
N PHE A 72 -21.69 -34.11 2.90
CA PHE A 72 -20.26 -34.11 2.65
C PHE A 72 -19.95 -33.07 1.58
N ASP A 73 -18.98 -32.19 1.86
CA ASP A 73 -18.46 -31.21 0.92
C ASP A 73 -16.94 -31.34 0.82
N ALA A 74 -16.42 -31.32 -0.40
CA ALA A 74 -15.00 -31.34 -0.67
C ALA A 74 -14.68 -30.30 -1.74
N HIS A 75 -13.70 -29.46 -1.49
CA HIS A 75 -13.30 -28.36 -2.36
C HIS A 75 -11.81 -28.35 -2.51
N SER A 76 -11.31 -28.19 -3.75
CA SER A 76 -9.91 -27.96 -4.06
C SER A 76 -9.82 -26.79 -5.04
N SER A 77 -9.01 -25.80 -4.71
CA SER A 77 -8.78 -24.66 -5.59
C SER A 77 -7.32 -24.27 -5.64
N LYS A 78 -6.91 -23.79 -6.81
CA LYS A 78 -5.57 -23.27 -7.06
C LYS A 78 -5.69 -21.96 -7.82
N SER A 79 -5.11 -20.90 -7.24
CA SER A 79 -4.93 -19.63 -7.92
C SER A 79 -3.45 -19.37 -8.18
N GLU A 80 -3.15 -18.81 -9.34
CA GLU A 80 -1.80 -18.42 -9.76
C GLU A 80 -1.82 -16.99 -10.25
N SER A 81 -0.80 -16.19 -9.86
CA SER A 81 -0.59 -14.83 -10.32
C SER A 81 0.88 -14.65 -10.69
N GLY A 82 1.16 -14.07 -11.86
CA GLY A 82 2.53 -13.89 -12.32
C GLY A 82 2.72 -12.71 -13.27
N GLY A 83 3.98 -12.38 -13.56
CA GLY A 83 4.34 -11.29 -14.46
C GLY A 83 3.88 -11.55 -15.89
N ASN A 84 3.31 -10.52 -16.53
CA ASN A 84 2.76 -10.60 -17.89
C ASN A 84 3.03 -9.35 -18.74
N ASN A 85 4.02 -8.53 -18.37
CA ASN A 85 4.42 -7.44 -19.25
C ASN A 85 5.20 -7.98 -20.47
N PRO A 86 5.51 -7.18 -21.51
CA PRO A 86 6.22 -7.65 -22.70
C PRO A 86 7.58 -8.32 -22.45
N LEU A 87 8.21 -8.10 -21.30
CA LEU A 87 9.45 -8.74 -20.89
C LEU A 87 9.23 -9.95 -19.95
N GLY A 88 7.97 -10.29 -19.64
CA GLY A 88 7.62 -11.36 -18.71
C GLY A 88 7.75 -10.98 -17.23
N HIS A 89 7.95 -9.70 -16.90
CA HIS A 89 8.05 -9.22 -15.54
C HIS A 89 6.66 -8.79 -15.00
N THR A 90 6.53 -8.76 -13.68
CA THR A 90 5.39 -8.11 -12.99
C THR A 90 5.48 -6.59 -13.11
N ALA A 91 6.71 -6.05 -13.06
CA ALA A 91 6.98 -4.65 -13.27
C ALA A 91 8.39 -4.43 -13.84
N THR A 92 8.51 -3.43 -14.70
CA THR A 92 9.77 -2.94 -15.26
C THR A 92 9.85 -1.45 -15.03
N PHE A 93 10.98 -0.96 -14.51
CA PHE A 93 11.22 0.44 -14.14
C PHE A 93 12.48 0.96 -14.80
N VAL A 94 12.46 2.22 -15.22
CA VAL A 94 13.65 2.98 -15.63
C VAL A 94 13.56 4.35 -14.97
N THR A 95 14.55 4.69 -14.15
CA THR A 95 14.66 6.00 -13.52
C THR A 95 15.69 6.86 -14.23
N MET A 96 15.38 8.15 -14.35
CA MET A 96 16.22 9.15 -15.00
C MET A 96 15.97 10.52 -14.37
N GLY A 97 16.88 11.44 -14.56
CA GLY A 97 16.74 12.78 -14.02
C GLY A 97 17.50 13.82 -14.81
N ALA A 98 17.20 15.09 -14.51
CA ALA A 98 17.89 16.24 -15.07
C ALA A 98 18.35 17.15 -13.91
N PRO A 99 19.66 17.25 -13.61
CA PRO A 99 20.17 18.05 -12.50
C PRO A 99 20.30 19.53 -12.90
N VAL A 100 19.18 20.14 -13.31
CA VAL A 100 19.13 21.50 -13.89
C VAL A 100 18.32 22.51 -13.07
N ILE A 101 17.79 22.12 -11.92
CA ILE A 101 16.88 22.95 -11.10
C ILE A 101 17.67 23.90 -10.21
N LEU A 102 17.52 25.21 -10.40
CA LEU A 102 18.12 26.26 -9.55
C LEU A 102 17.21 26.65 -8.38
N GLN A 103 15.92 26.75 -8.61
CA GLN A 103 14.92 27.10 -7.62
C GLN A 103 13.73 26.19 -7.80
N HIS A 104 13.18 25.75 -6.69
CA HIS A 104 11.99 24.91 -6.66
C HIS A 104 11.02 25.44 -5.58
N SER A 105 9.73 25.46 -5.89
CA SER A 105 8.68 25.77 -4.93
C SER A 105 7.47 24.89 -5.12
N VAL A 106 6.72 24.67 -4.03
CA VAL A 106 5.42 23.98 -4.04
C VAL A 106 4.41 24.85 -3.26
N ASP A 107 3.27 25.09 -3.89
CA ASP A 107 2.14 25.83 -3.32
C ASP A 107 0.93 24.90 -3.14
N PHE A 108 0.53 24.66 -1.89
CA PHE A 108 -0.59 23.80 -1.51
C PHE A 108 -1.92 24.56 -1.31
N ARG A 109 -1.92 25.88 -1.38
CA ARG A 109 -3.10 26.73 -1.06
C ARG A 109 -4.24 26.63 -2.06
N GLY A 110 -4.00 26.10 -3.23
CA GLY A 110 -4.99 25.97 -4.31
C GLY A 110 -5.77 24.66 -4.32
N GLY A 111 -5.62 23.80 -3.30
CA GLY A 111 -6.22 22.47 -3.27
C GLY A 111 -5.29 21.41 -3.87
N THR A 112 -5.04 21.43 -5.17
CA THR A 112 -3.99 20.61 -5.79
C THR A 112 -2.64 21.32 -5.71
N PRO A 113 -1.56 20.64 -5.27
CA PRO A 113 -0.24 21.24 -5.17
C PRO A 113 0.26 21.75 -6.52
N ILE A 114 0.69 23.01 -6.58
CA ILE A 114 1.31 23.61 -7.76
C ILE A 114 2.81 23.65 -7.56
N GLN A 115 3.54 22.92 -8.40
CA GLN A 115 4.98 22.95 -8.45
C GLN A 115 5.48 24.01 -9.43
N SER A 116 6.51 24.76 -9.03
CA SER A 116 7.21 25.71 -9.92
C SER A 116 8.71 25.56 -9.76
N TYR A 117 9.45 25.74 -10.85
CA TYR A 117 10.91 25.71 -10.82
C TYR A 117 11.54 26.69 -11.83
N THR A 118 12.78 27.10 -11.58
CA THR A 118 13.65 27.72 -12.55
C THR A 118 14.82 26.79 -12.85
N ILE A 119 15.23 26.76 -14.11
CA ILE A 119 16.30 25.87 -14.57
C ILE A 119 17.57 26.62 -14.97
N ASP A 120 18.70 25.93 -14.86
CA ASP A 120 19.96 26.25 -15.54
C ASP A 120 20.56 24.93 -16.04
N ASP A 121 20.42 24.68 -17.32
CA ASP A 121 20.95 23.52 -18.02
C ASP A 121 22.35 23.74 -18.62
N SER A 122 22.95 24.89 -18.39
CA SER A 122 24.25 25.26 -18.97
C SER A 122 25.43 24.45 -18.42
N VAL A 123 25.31 23.88 -17.21
CA VAL A 123 26.38 23.12 -16.54
C VAL A 123 26.15 21.61 -16.62
N ARG A 124 24.93 21.15 -16.39
CA ARG A 124 24.56 19.74 -16.29
C ARG A 124 23.46 19.30 -17.24
N GLY A 125 23.21 20.09 -18.29
CA GLY A 125 22.22 19.82 -19.32
C GLY A 125 22.78 20.06 -20.71
N ASN A 126 21.90 20.22 -21.69
CA ASN A 126 22.27 20.46 -23.09
C ASN A 126 22.51 21.95 -23.42
N GLY A 127 22.24 22.88 -22.49
CA GLY A 127 22.52 24.31 -22.60
C GLY A 127 21.56 25.08 -23.50
N ASN A 128 20.36 24.58 -23.79
CA ASN A 128 19.40 25.24 -24.65
C ASN A 128 18.37 26.12 -23.92
N GLY A 129 18.36 26.07 -22.57
CA GLY A 129 17.46 26.85 -21.70
C GLY A 129 16.06 26.30 -21.57
N VAL A 130 15.81 25.06 -22.01
CA VAL A 130 14.50 24.37 -21.94
C VAL A 130 14.72 22.95 -21.44
N LEU A 131 13.95 22.53 -20.43
CA LEU A 131 13.98 21.15 -19.97
C LEU A 131 13.41 20.23 -21.07
N ASP A 132 14.26 19.39 -21.65
CA ASP A 132 13.89 18.44 -22.69
C ASP A 132 14.63 17.09 -22.54
N ALA A 133 14.41 16.15 -23.45
CA ALA A 133 15.03 14.81 -23.40
C ALA A 133 16.57 14.85 -23.46
N GLY A 134 17.16 15.95 -23.99
CA GLY A 134 18.60 16.14 -24.04
C GLY A 134 19.26 16.46 -22.68
N ASP A 135 18.45 16.79 -21.65
CA ASP A 135 18.91 17.01 -20.28
C ASP A 135 18.82 15.74 -19.43
N LEU A 136 18.02 14.75 -19.88
CA LEU A 136 17.76 13.54 -19.10
C LEU A 136 18.98 12.61 -19.08
N GLY A 137 19.45 12.28 -17.89
CA GLY A 137 20.43 11.23 -17.66
C GLY A 137 19.83 10.06 -16.91
N THR A 138 20.22 8.84 -17.30
CA THR A 138 19.79 7.62 -16.61
C THR A 138 20.43 7.49 -15.25
N GLN A 139 19.79 6.75 -14.33
CA GLN A 139 20.35 6.41 -13.03
C GLN A 139 20.33 4.89 -12.83
N VAL A 140 19.17 4.30 -12.73
CA VAL A 140 19.00 2.88 -12.43
C VAL A 140 17.80 2.32 -13.17
N GLN A 141 17.90 1.05 -13.56
CA GLN A 141 16.73 0.30 -14.01
C GLN A 141 16.50 -0.93 -13.14
N ARG A 142 15.23 -1.31 -13.01
CA ARG A 142 14.81 -2.46 -12.21
C ARG A 142 13.79 -3.31 -12.96
N SER A 143 13.86 -4.62 -12.75
CA SER A 143 12.78 -5.55 -13.08
C SER A 143 12.36 -6.30 -11.84
N ASN A 144 11.05 -6.39 -11.63
CA ASN A 144 10.44 -7.16 -10.57
C ASN A 144 9.63 -8.31 -11.17
N SER A 145 9.93 -9.54 -10.80
CA SER A 145 9.11 -10.70 -11.07
C SER A 145 8.59 -11.25 -9.74
N SER A 146 7.28 -11.30 -9.60
CA SER A 146 6.61 -11.89 -8.44
C SER A 146 5.61 -12.91 -8.96
N ASN A 147 5.83 -14.18 -8.63
CA ASN A 147 4.90 -15.24 -8.93
C ASN A 147 4.32 -15.74 -7.62
N MET A 148 3.01 -15.85 -7.55
CA MET A 148 2.28 -16.33 -6.38
C MET A 148 1.39 -17.50 -6.78
N GLN A 149 1.35 -18.52 -5.93
CA GLN A 149 0.44 -19.65 -6.04
C GLN A 149 -0.24 -19.83 -4.70
N HIS A 150 -1.56 -19.98 -4.70
CA HIS A 150 -2.32 -20.28 -3.50
C HIS A 150 -3.19 -21.50 -3.74
N GLU A 151 -2.97 -22.53 -2.95
CA GLU A 151 -3.73 -23.79 -2.99
C GLU A 151 -4.56 -23.94 -1.71
N ILE A 152 -5.80 -24.37 -1.85
CA ILE A 152 -6.72 -24.62 -0.74
C ILE A 152 -7.39 -25.96 -0.99
N ASP A 153 -7.24 -26.88 -0.04
CA ASP A 153 -7.99 -28.12 0.04
C ASP A 153 -8.87 -28.10 1.30
N GLU A 154 -10.17 -28.30 1.13
CA GLU A 154 -11.12 -28.23 2.23
C GLU A 154 -12.09 -29.44 2.18
N PHE A 155 -12.36 -30.00 3.36
CA PHE A 155 -13.29 -31.08 3.57
C PHE A 155 -14.21 -30.73 4.74
N ASP A 156 -15.52 -30.78 4.50
CA ASP A 156 -16.56 -30.56 5.52
C ASP A 156 -17.49 -31.77 5.60
N LEU A 157 -17.75 -32.22 6.80
CA LEU A 157 -18.71 -33.28 7.08
C LEU A 157 -19.71 -32.79 8.10
N ARG A 158 -21.00 -32.76 7.70
CA ARG A 158 -22.10 -32.26 8.54
C ARG A 158 -23.14 -33.33 8.73
N PHE A 159 -23.59 -33.47 9.95
CA PHE A 159 -24.77 -34.25 10.35
C PHE A 159 -25.86 -33.29 10.79
N VAL A 160 -27.03 -33.34 10.16
CA VAL A 160 -28.20 -32.58 10.52
C VAL A 160 -29.27 -33.54 11.06
N TRP A 161 -29.83 -33.22 12.22
CA TRP A 161 -30.89 -33.98 12.83
C TRP A 161 -32.09 -33.09 13.17
N ASP A 162 -33.26 -33.40 12.61
CA ASP A 162 -34.51 -32.70 12.88
C ASP A 162 -35.28 -33.42 14.01
N PHE A 163 -35.38 -32.79 15.17
CA PHE A 163 -36.16 -33.31 16.29
C PHE A 163 -37.65 -33.22 16.00
N ASP A 164 -38.02 -32.12 15.41
CA ASP A 164 -39.37 -31.81 14.89
C ASP A 164 -39.25 -30.77 13.75
N ASP A 165 -40.38 -30.36 13.15
CA ASP A 165 -40.42 -29.39 12.03
C ASP A 165 -39.88 -27.99 12.38
N ARG A 166 -39.57 -27.75 13.66
CA ARG A 166 -39.17 -26.45 14.21
C ARG A 166 -37.86 -26.49 15.00
N THR A 167 -37.21 -27.65 15.11
CA THR A 167 -36.01 -27.81 15.88
C THR A 167 -35.04 -28.73 15.21
N SER A 168 -33.85 -28.21 14.91
CA SER A 168 -32.76 -29.00 14.33
C SER A 168 -31.44 -28.83 15.10
N LEU A 169 -30.62 -29.87 15.05
CA LEU A 169 -29.23 -29.86 15.50
C LEU A 169 -28.34 -30.16 14.30
N THR A 170 -27.37 -29.29 14.08
CA THR A 170 -26.26 -29.55 13.15
C THR A 170 -24.98 -29.76 13.94
N VAL A 171 -24.26 -30.86 13.65
CA VAL A 171 -22.92 -31.12 14.18
C VAL A 171 -22.01 -31.40 13.00
N GLY A 172 -20.82 -30.80 13.00
CA GLY A 172 -19.90 -30.99 11.90
C GLY A 172 -18.44 -30.87 12.29
N SER A 173 -17.61 -31.28 11.34
CA SER A 173 -16.16 -31.09 11.37
C SER A 173 -15.69 -30.60 10.02
N ASN A 174 -14.70 -29.71 10.04
CA ASN A 174 -14.09 -29.16 8.84
C ASN A 174 -12.58 -29.24 8.97
N PHE A 175 -11.92 -29.69 7.91
CA PHE A 175 -10.47 -29.65 7.76
C PHE A 175 -10.13 -28.80 6.55
N ARG A 176 -9.20 -27.86 6.70
CA ARG A 176 -8.70 -27.02 5.62
C ARG A 176 -7.19 -26.98 5.68
N ASP A 177 -6.55 -27.29 4.57
CA ASP A 177 -5.14 -27.02 4.30
C ASP A 177 -5.03 -25.90 3.26
N SER A 178 -4.27 -24.88 3.59
CA SER A 178 -4.12 -23.70 2.74
C SER A 178 -2.65 -23.35 2.65
N GLN A 179 -2.09 -23.39 1.44
CA GLN A 179 -0.68 -23.09 1.18
C GLN A 179 -0.55 -21.94 0.21
N MET A 180 0.26 -20.95 0.58
CA MET A 180 0.68 -19.84 -0.27
C MET A 180 2.18 -19.95 -0.53
N ASP A 181 2.54 -20.03 -1.81
CA ASP A 181 3.92 -19.98 -2.30
C ASP A 181 4.12 -18.68 -3.07
N ARG A 182 5.22 -17.98 -2.79
CA ARG A 182 5.59 -16.74 -3.49
C ARG A 182 7.07 -16.77 -3.83
N THR A 183 7.39 -16.63 -5.11
CA THR A 183 8.75 -16.41 -5.60
C THR A 183 8.88 -14.96 -6.03
N THR A 184 9.87 -14.25 -5.51
CA THR A 184 10.20 -12.89 -5.95
C THR A 184 11.62 -12.82 -6.46
N ARG A 185 11.82 -12.07 -7.55
CA ARG A 185 13.13 -11.71 -8.08
C ARG A 185 13.13 -10.25 -8.47
N THR A 186 14.01 -9.48 -7.86
CA THR A 186 14.30 -8.10 -8.23
C THR A 186 15.70 -8.02 -8.81
N THR A 187 15.81 -7.51 -10.03
CA THR A 187 17.09 -7.21 -10.66
C THR A 187 17.22 -5.70 -10.75
N GLN A 188 18.28 -5.14 -10.22
CA GLN A 188 18.63 -3.73 -10.37
C GLN A 188 19.96 -3.61 -11.07
N GLN A 189 20.03 -2.77 -12.09
CA GLN A 189 21.26 -2.43 -12.79
C GLN A 189 21.50 -0.93 -12.68
N ASP A 190 22.71 -0.57 -12.29
CA ASP A 190 23.16 0.81 -12.32
C ASP A 190 23.42 1.23 -13.76
N LEU A 191 22.96 2.43 -14.12
CA LEU A 191 23.11 2.99 -15.46
C LEU A 191 24.08 4.16 -15.43
N GLY A 192 23.60 5.38 -15.53
CA GLY A 192 24.40 6.59 -15.47
C GLY A 192 24.37 7.25 -14.09
N SER A 193 24.86 8.47 -14.02
CA SER A 193 24.96 9.27 -12.80
C SER A 193 23.87 10.36 -12.72
N TRP A 194 22.64 10.02 -13.03
CA TRP A 194 21.47 10.92 -12.89
C TRP A 194 21.59 12.22 -13.70
N GLY A 195 22.27 12.18 -14.85
CA GLY A 195 22.55 13.36 -15.69
C GLY A 195 23.74 14.21 -15.25
N ILE A 196 24.39 13.92 -14.13
CA ILE A 196 25.56 14.69 -13.67
C ILE A 196 26.72 14.57 -14.66
N SER A 197 27.10 13.36 -15.04
CA SER A 197 28.17 13.11 -16.01
C SER A 197 27.67 12.56 -17.36
N ASN A 198 26.39 12.31 -17.49
CA ASN A 198 25.76 11.69 -18.65
C ASN A 198 24.43 12.38 -19.06
N PRO A 199 24.37 13.74 -19.13
CA PRO A 199 23.15 14.40 -19.58
C PRO A 199 22.83 13.98 -21.02
N GLY A 200 21.53 13.69 -21.29
CA GLY A 200 21.07 13.29 -22.61
C GLY A 200 21.40 11.87 -23.05
N ASP A 201 21.90 10.99 -22.16
CA ASP A 201 22.21 9.60 -22.53
C ASP A 201 20.97 8.81 -22.98
N VAL A 202 19.78 9.14 -22.44
CA VAL A 202 18.52 8.54 -22.90
C VAL A 202 18.30 8.84 -24.39
N GLU A 203 18.43 10.08 -24.81
CA GLU A 203 18.30 10.46 -26.22
C GLU A 203 19.45 9.92 -27.09
N GLN A 204 20.63 9.80 -26.50
CA GLN A 204 21.79 9.22 -27.17
C GLN A 204 21.61 7.73 -27.49
N PHE A 205 21.11 6.93 -26.54
CA PHE A 205 20.96 5.48 -26.72
C PHE A 205 19.63 5.08 -27.33
N ALA A 206 18.58 5.88 -27.13
CA ALA A 206 17.22 5.63 -27.62
C ALA A 206 16.63 6.89 -28.29
N PRO A 207 17.22 7.38 -29.41
CA PRO A 207 16.87 8.65 -30.02
C PRO A 207 15.40 8.68 -30.47
N GLY A 208 14.68 9.75 -30.06
CA GLY A 208 13.29 10.00 -30.47
C GLY A 208 12.25 9.04 -29.85
N VAL A 209 12.64 8.21 -28.86
CA VAL A 209 11.72 7.29 -28.17
C VAL A 209 10.98 8.02 -27.06
N MET A 210 11.64 8.97 -26.40
CA MET A 210 11.06 9.77 -25.33
C MET A 210 10.08 10.80 -25.87
N GLN A 211 8.88 10.87 -25.30
CA GLN A 211 7.86 11.85 -25.61
C GLN A 211 7.73 12.87 -24.48
N THR A 212 7.89 14.14 -24.79
CA THR A 212 7.59 15.25 -23.88
C THR A 212 6.10 15.58 -23.93
N TYR A 213 5.49 15.84 -22.77
CA TYR A 213 4.09 16.24 -22.67
C TYR A 213 3.88 17.21 -21.50
N CYS A 214 2.74 17.91 -21.51
CA CYS A 214 2.33 18.78 -20.42
C CYS A 214 1.61 17.93 -19.36
N LEU A 215 2.18 17.81 -18.15
CA LEU A 215 1.60 17.03 -17.07
C LEU A 215 0.31 17.67 -16.54
N SER A 216 0.34 18.96 -16.20
CA SER A 216 -0.82 19.69 -15.69
C SER A 216 -2.00 19.76 -16.67
N CYS A 217 -1.71 19.68 -17.99
CA CYS A 217 -2.75 19.64 -19.03
C CYS A 217 -3.58 18.35 -19.04
N LEU A 218 -3.19 17.33 -18.26
CA LEU A 218 -3.90 16.05 -18.19
C LEU A 218 -4.92 16.03 -17.03
N PHE A 219 -4.93 17.04 -16.18
CA PHE A 219 -5.81 17.15 -15.01
C PHE A 219 -6.80 18.29 -15.23
N ASP A 220 -8.09 18.03 -14.94
CA ASP A 220 -9.15 18.97 -15.23
C ASP A 220 -9.14 20.23 -14.35
N ASP A 221 -8.77 20.08 -13.05
CA ASP A 221 -8.83 21.14 -12.03
C ASP A 221 -7.47 21.62 -11.54
N VAL A 222 -6.39 21.30 -12.26
CA VAL A 222 -5.04 21.73 -11.89
C VAL A 222 -4.69 23.05 -12.61
N ALA A 223 -4.37 24.08 -11.84
CA ALA A 223 -3.85 25.32 -12.41
C ALA A 223 -2.49 25.05 -13.10
N VAL A 224 -2.36 25.50 -14.35
CA VAL A 224 -1.11 25.39 -15.09
C VAL A 224 0.01 26.12 -14.34
N GLY A 225 0.99 25.34 -13.86
CA GLY A 225 2.19 25.83 -13.16
C GLY A 225 3.36 26.02 -14.13
N GLN A 226 4.52 26.35 -13.58
CA GLN A 226 5.76 26.45 -14.38
C GLN A 226 6.47 25.09 -14.55
N ALA A 227 6.03 24.05 -13.82
CA ALA A 227 6.62 22.71 -13.84
C ALA A 227 5.76 21.71 -14.62
N ASP A 228 5.36 22.08 -15.84
CA ASP A 228 4.42 21.30 -16.66
C ASP A 228 5.09 20.23 -17.51
N THR A 229 6.42 20.31 -17.68
CA THR A 229 7.15 19.39 -18.54
C THR A 229 7.29 18.03 -17.86
N ALA A 230 6.81 16.99 -18.53
CA ALA A 230 7.00 15.60 -18.15
C ALA A 230 7.36 14.73 -19.36
N PHE A 231 7.86 13.54 -19.09
CA PHE A 231 8.35 12.63 -20.12
C PHE A 231 7.68 11.27 -19.99
N ARG A 232 7.46 10.61 -21.12
CA ARG A 232 6.93 9.25 -21.16
C ARG A 232 7.56 8.42 -22.27
N VAL A 233 7.79 7.14 -21.95
CA VAL A 233 8.16 6.07 -22.87
C VAL A 233 7.66 4.75 -22.27
N ASP A 234 7.47 3.74 -23.08
CA ASP A 234 7.25 2.38 -22.54
C ASP A 234 8.56 1.86 -21.94
N ALA A 235 8.56 1.64 -20.62
CA ALA A 235 9.72 1.11 -19.89
C ALA A 235 10.23 -0.21 -20.47
N THR A 236 9.34 -1.05 -21.03
CA THR A 236 9.72 -2.33 -21.65
C THR A 236 10.44 -2.19 -22.99
N GLN A 237 10.31 -1.03 -23.65
CA GLN A 237 11.09 -0.70 -24.84
C GLN A 237 12.45 -0.11 -24.45
N LEU A 238 12.48 0.76 -23.44
CA LEU A 238 13.70 1.44 -23.01
C LEU A 238 14.66 0.51 -22.26
N TYR A 239 14.14 -0.36 -21.39
CA TYR A 239 14.92 -1.25 -20.52
C TYR A 239 16.00 -2.05 -21.27
N PRO A 240 15.71 -2.85 -22.31
CA PRO A 240 16.73 -3.66 -23.00
C PRO A 240 17.77 -2.83 -23.74
N ILE A 241 17.43 -1.61 -24.18
CA ILE A 241 18.36 -0.71 -24.85
C ILE A 241 19.42 -0.23 -23.84
N LEU A 242 18.98 0.21 -22.67
CA LEU A 242 19.87 0.69 -21.62
C LEU A 242 20.65 -0.45 -20.95
N GLU A 243 20.03 -1.63 -20.77
CA GLU A 243 20.74 -2.84 -20.31
C GLU A 243 21.94 -3.15 -21.20
N ALA A 244 21.77 -3.08 -22.52
CA ALA A 244 22.87 -3.30 -23.46
C ALA A 244 23.91 -2.17 -23.46
N ALA A 245 23.46 -0.91 -23.35
CA ALA A 245 24.34 0.25 -23.33
C ALA A 245 25.26 0.27 -22.10
N TYR A 246 24.73 -0.19 -20.97
CA TYR A 246 25.43 -0.24 -19.68
C TYR A 246 25.80 -1.67 -19.23
N ALA A 247 26.01 -2.60 -20.18
CA ALA A 247 26.32 -4.00 -19.87
C ALA A 247 27.58 -4.25 -19.02
N GLY A 248 28.45 -3.22 -18.89
CA GLY A 248 29.63 -3.27 -18.01
C GLY A 248 29.38 -2.86 -16.57
N ASN A 249 28.21 -2.32 -16.26
CA ASN A 249 27.87 -1.83 -14.93
C ASN A 249 27.38 -2.96 -14.02
N GLY A 250 27.43 -2.69 -12.71
CA GLY A 250 26.98 -3.62 -11.68
C GLY A 250 25.52 -4.00 -11.80
N VAL A 251 25.20 -5.26 -11.57
CA VAL A 251 23.84 -5.79 -11.47
C VAL A 251 23.65 -6.37 -10.08
N ASN A 252 22.63 -5.89 -9.37
CA ASN A 252 22.25 -6.34 -8.04
C ASN A 252 20.97 -7.17 -8.13
N ILE A 253 21.00 -8.42 -7.66
CA ILE A 253 19.88 -9.35 -7.73
C ILE A 253 19.47 -9.74 -6.31
N SER A 254 18.20 -9.56 -6.00
CA SER A 254 17.57 -10.02 -4.76
C SER A 254 16.47 -11.03 -5.10
N GLU A 255 16.50 -12.17 -4.43
CA GLU A 255 15.54 -13.26 -4.62
C GLU A 255 14.98 -13.72 -3.28
N SER A 256 13.71 -14.10 -3.25
CA SER A 256 13.14 -14.85 -2.14
C SER A 256 12.11 -15.86 -2.64
N ASP A 257 12.10 -17.02 -1.98
CA ASP A 257 11.07 -18.04 -2.09
C ASP A 257 10.40 -18.15 -0.72
N ASP A 258 9.13 -17.80 -0.64
CA ASP A 258 8.36 -17.78 0.59
C ASP A 258 7.24 -18.81 0.49
N THR A 259 7.08 -19.64 1.53
CA THR A 259 5.96 -20.56 1.68
C THR A 259 5.31 -20.34 3.04
N VAL A 260 3.98 -20.24 3.06
CA VAL A 260 3.17 -20.29 4.29
C VAL A 260 2.11 -21.35 4.11
N GLN A 261 2.04 -22.28 5.05
CA GLN A 261 0.99 -23.29 5.15
C GLN A 261 0.20 -23.10 6.44
N GLU A 262 -1.12 -23.11 6.34
CA GLU A 262 -2.07 -23.11 7.45
C GLU A 262 -2.90 -24.41 7.41
N GLU A 263 -2.76 -25.25 8.44
CA GLU A 263 -3.60 -26.44 8.67
C GLU A 263 -4.65 -26.09 9.73
N ILE A 264 -5.93 -26.20 9.41
CA ILE A 264 -7.04 -25.80 10.27
C ILE A 264 -7.96 -27.02 10.47
N LEU A 265 -8.14 -27.43 11.73
CA LEU A 265 -9.13 -28.44 12.11
C LEU A 265 -10.19 -27.81 12.97
N SER A 266 -11.46 -28.01 12.62
CA SER A 266 -12.56 -27.47 13.42
C SER A 266 -13.68 -28.46 13.66
N PHE A 267 -14.38 -28.25 14.78
CA PHE A 267 -15.59 -28.95 15.17
C PHE A 267 -16.63 -27.94 15.60
N TYR A 268 -17.90 -28.17 15.20
CA TYR A 268 -18.97 -27.27 15.56
C TYR A 268 -20.28 -27.99 15.84
N ALA A 269 -21.12 -27.33 16.63
CA ALA A 269 -22.49 -27.73 16.88
C ALA A 269 -23.39 -26.49 16.91
N GLN A 270 -24.56 -26.60 16.32
CA GLN A 270 -25.53 -25.52 16.21
C GLN A 270 -26.96 -26.06 16.38
N PHE A 271 -27.75 -25.39 17.22
CA PHE A 271 -29.15 -25.60 17.39
C PHE A 271 -29.95 -24.49 16.71
N ASN A 272 -30.94 -24.85 15.91
CA ASN A 272 -31.95 -23.95 15.37
C ASN A 272 -33.29 -24.32 16.03
N ILE A 273 -33.94 -23.33 16.64
CA ILE A 273 -35.18 -23.52 17.42
C ILE A 273 -36.20 -22.47 17.01
N GLU A 274 -37.35 -22.92 16.52
CA GLU A 274 -38.53 -22.06 16.29
C GLU A 274 -39.58 -22.38 17.32
N ARG A 275 -40.03 -21.38 18.08
CA ARG A 275 -41.02 -21.53 19.15
C ARG A 275 -41.84 -20.27 19.29
N ASP A 276 -43.02 -20.40 19.91
CA ASP A 276 -43.80 -19.25 20.33
C ASP A 276 -43.43 -18.88 21.76
N PHE A 277 -42.99 -17.66 21.99
CA PHE A 277 -42.72 -17.11 23.32
C PHE A 277 -43.77 -16.04 23.65
N MET A 278 -44.56 -16.26 24.72
CA MET A 278 -45.69 -15.39 25.10
C MET A 278 -46.70 -15.17 23.98
N GLY A 279 -46.86 -16.12 23.06
CA GLY A 279 -47.77 -16.03 21.91
C GLY A 279 -47.18 -15.29 20.70
N LEU A 280 -45.91 -14.95 20.71
CA LEU A 280 -45.18 -14.33 19.61
C LEU A 280 -44.22 -15.35 18.97
N PRO A 281 -44.18 -15.46 17.65
CA PRO A 281 -43.20 -16.31 16.96
C PRO A 281 -41.77 -15.90 17.27
N THR A 282 -40.92 -16.87 17.58
CA THR A 282 -39.47 -16.62 17.80
C THR A 282 -38.62 -17.62 17.04
N ARG A 283 -37.44 -17.17 16.62
CA ARG A 283 -36.37 -17.99 16.05
C ARG A 283 -35.10 -17.78 16.86
N THR A 284 -34.48 -18.89 17.25
CA THR A 284 -33.25 -18.87 18.03
C THR A 284 -32.22 -19.78 17.36
N ASN A 285 -31.01 -19.26 17.16
CA ASN A 285 -29.87 -20.02 16.70
C ASN A 285 -28.78 -19.93 17.79
N ILE A 286 -28.28 -21.06 18.26
CA ILE A 286 -27.20 -21.11 19.25
C ILE A 286 -26.16 -22.10 18.74
N GLY A 287 -24.92 -21.63 18.61
CA GLY A 287 -23.83 -22.45 18.11
C GLY A 287 -22.54 -22.23 18.85
N VAL A 288 -21.63 -23.18 18.68
CA VAL A 288 -20.24 -23.07 19.10
C VAL A 288 -19.36 -23.78 18.07
N ARG A 289 -18.22 -23.15 17.73
CA ARG A 289 -17.17 -23.72 16.90
C ARG A 289 -15.86 -23.70 17.66
N TYR A 290 -15.14 -24.80 17.64
CA TYR A 290 -13.74 -24.90 18.09
C TYR A 290 -12.86 -25.02 16.85
N GLU A 291 -11.77 -24.25 16.82
CA GLU A 291 -10.76 -24.31 15.76
C GLU A 291 -9.37 -24.49 16.37
N ASP A 292 -8.59 -25.39 15.79
CA ASP A 292 -7.14 -25.56 16.01
C ASP A 292 -6.42 -25.25 14.71
N THR A 293 -5.52 -24.26 14.75
CA THR A 293 -4.77 -23.77 13.58
C THR A 293 -3.28 -23.90 13.83
N ASN A 294 -2.58 -24.50 12.86
CA ASN A 294 -1.13 -24.61 12.82
C ASN A 294 -0.59 -23.85 11.61
N VAL A 295 0.37 -22.96 11.83
CA VAL A 295 1.03 -22.17 10.80
C VAL A 295 2.49 -22.62 10.68
N LYS A 296 2.95 -22.88 9.45
CA LYS A 296 4.34 -23.13 9.11
C LYS A 296 4.77 -22.14 8.04
N SER A 297 5.92 -21.51 8.22
CA SER A 297 6.49 -20.62 7.23
C SER A 297 7.95 -20.94 6.98
N THR A 298 8.34 -20.92 5.72
CA THR A 298 9.73 -21.04 5.28
C THR A 298 10.02 -19.94 4.25
N THR A 299 11.22 -19.37 4.33
CA THR A 299 11.71 -18.37 3.38
C THR A 299 13.13 -18.70 3.01
N VAL A 300 13.42 -18.78 1.72
CA VAL A 300 14.79 -18.78 1.19
C VAL A 300 15.03 -17.41 0.57
N GLN A 301 15.96 -16.63 1.10
CA GLN A 301 16.18 -15.26 0.64
C GLN A 301 17.65 -14.92 0.43
N SER A 302 17.92 -13.96 -0.45
CA SER A 302 19.25 -13.38 -0.65
C SER A 302 19.73 -12.66 0.62
N ILE A 303 21.02 -12.78 0.92
CA ILE A 303 21.64 -12.12 2.09
C ILE A 303 22.34 -10.85 1.65
N PRO A 304 22.03 -9.69 2.26
CA PRO A 304 22.82 -8.47 2.07
C PRO A 304 24.28 -8.63 2.56
N SER A 305 25.23 -8.07 1.81
CA SER A 305 26.65 -8.09 2.15
C SER A 305 27.18 -6.74 2.64
N GLY A 306 26.50 -5.63 2.33
CA GLY A 306 26.95 -4.29 2.68
C GLY A 306 25.95 -3.21 2.32
N ILE A 307 26.26 -1.99 2.79
CA ILE A 307 25.63 -0.75 2.32
C ILE A 307 26.66 -0.04 1.46
N LEU A 308 26.27 0.29 0.22
CA LEU A 308 27.07 1.09 -0.70
C LEU A 308 26.48 2.50 -0.72
N TRP A 309 27.32 3.49 -0.44
CA TRP A 309 27.00 4.90 -0.56
C TRP A 309 27.54 5.40 -1.89
N GLN A 310 26.64 5.61 -2.87
CA GLN A 310 26.97 5.82 -4.27
C GLN A 310 27.14 7.30 -4.63
N SER A 311 26.43 8.18 -3.92
CA SER A 311 26.42 9.62 -4.17
C SER A 311 26.07 10.35 -2.88
N ASP A 312 25.84 11.65 -2.91
CA ASP A 312 25.56 12.47 -1.74
C ASP A 312 24.41 11.93 -0.88
N ASN A 313 23.31 11.50 -1.50
CA ASN A 313 22.13 10.92 -0.83
C ASN A 313 21.67 9.58 -1.43
N ASP A 314 22.43 8.96 -2.34
CA ASP A 314 22.08 7.68 -2.95
C ASP A 314 22.79 6.51 -2.26
N PHE A 315 22.00 5.50 -1.90
CA PHE A 315 22.46 4.31 -1.20
C PHE A 315 21.88 3.03 -1.81
N LEU A 316 22.64 1.96 -1.75
CA LEU A 316 22.22 0.63 -2.19
C LEU A 316 22.54 -0.42 -1.12
N ILE A 317 21.58 -1.33 -0.88
CA ILE A 317 21.85 -2.57 -0.13
C ILE A 317 22.40 -3.61 -1.09
N VAL A 318 23.69 -3.87 -1.02
CA VAL A 318 24.39 -4.81 -1.88
C VAL A 318 24.08 -6.25 -1.45
N GLN A 319 23.66 -7.10 -2.39
CA GLN A 319 23.42 -8.51 -2.13
C GLN A 319 24.68 -9.34 -2.30
N SER A 320 24.87 -10.35 -1.44
CA SER A 320 26.09 -11.20 -1.48
C SER A 320 26.06 -12.27 -2.57
N GLY A 321 24.90 -12.49 -3.20
CA GLY A 321 24.65 -13.67 -4.07
C GLY A 321 24.49 -14.99 -3.31
N ALA A 322 24.67 -15.01 -1.98
CA ALA A 322 24.34 -16.15 -1.14
C ALA A 322 22.87 -16.09 -0.69
N GLN A 323 22.29 -17.25 -0.37
CA GLN A 323 20.94 -17.37 0.15
C GLN A 323 20.96 -17.90 1.58
N GLN A 324 19.92 -17.61 2.34
CA GLN A 324 19.68 -18.09 3.70
C GLN A 324 18.29 -18.69 3.82
N ASP A 325 18.23 -19.86 4.48
CA ASP A 325 16.97 -20.49 4.85
C ASP A 325 16.50 -19.95 6.20
N LEU A 326 15.29 -19.41 6.22
CA LEU A 326 14.60 -18.96 7.41
C LEU A 326 13.34 -19.79 7.61
N SER A 327 12.93 -20.02 8.85
CA SER A 327 11.68 -20.71 9.15
C SER A 327 11.03 -20.17 10.42
N GLY A 328 9.71 -20.22 10.44
CA GLY A 328 8.91 -19.83 11.61
C GLY A 328 7.67 -20.69 11.74
N LYS A 329 7.08 -20.71 12.92
CA LYS A 329 5.85 -21.46 13.22
C LYS A 329 4.95 -20.62 14.12
N GLY A 330 3.64 -20.82 13.94
CA GLY A 330 2.59 -20.32 14.82
C GLY A 330 1.57 -21.41 15.11
N ALA A 331 0.87 -21.32 16.21
CA ALA A 331 -0.28 -22.17 16.52
C ALA A 331 -1.24 -21.43 17.45
N TYR A 332 -2.53 -21.65 17.28
CA TYR A 332 -3.55 -21.09 18.15
C TYR A 332 -4.83 -21.93 18.13
N GLU A 333 -5.57 -21.86 19.22
CA GLU A 333 -6.86 -22.51 19.39
C GLU A 333 -7.92 -21.47 19.71
N GLU A 334 -9.12 -21.60 19.13
CA GLU A 334 -10.21 -20.63 19.33
C GLU A 334 -11.55 -21.33 19.59
N VAL A 335 -12.31 -20.75 20.52
CA VAL A 335 -13.71 -21.13 20.79
C VAL A 335 -14.62 -19.97 20.40
N LEU A 336 -15.48 -20.18 19.41
CA LEU A 336 -16.30 -19.20 18.74
C LEU A 336 -17.78 -19.48 18.98
N PRO A 337 -18.38 -19.02 20.10
CA PRO A 337 -19.81 -19.13 20.34
C PRO A 337 -20.57 -18.09 19.51
N ASN A 338 -21.79 -18.43 19.12
CA ASN A 338 -22.79 -17.52 18.58
C ASN A 338 -24.17 -17.78 19.19
N ALA A 339 -24.97 -16.73 19.30
CA ALA A 339 -26.38 -16.81 19.71
C ALA A 339 -27.17 -15.70 19.01
N ASP A 340 -28.15 -16.09 18.21
CA ASP A 340 -29.02 -15.18 17.50
C ASP A 340 -30.48 -15.41 17.97
N PHE A 341 -31.20 -14.34 18.24
CA PHE A 341 -32.57 -14.37 18.68
C PHE A 341 -33.39 -13.38 17.86
N GLN A 342 -34.45 -13.86 17.27
CA GLN A 342 -35.47 -13.06 16.58
C GLN A 342 -36.82 -13.25 17.27
N ILE A 343 -37.59 -12.18 17.36
CA ILE A 343 -39.00 -12.18 17.79
C ILE A 343 -39.84 -11.33 16.86
N ASP A 344 -40.94 -11.89 16.38
CA ASP A 344 -41.92 -11.19 15.57
C ASP A 344 -42.94 -10.52 16.51
N LEU A 345 -42.71 -9.23 16.83
CA LEU A 345 -43.51 -8.45 17.78
C LEU A 345 -44.94 -8.20 17.26
N THR A 346 -45.04 -8.09 15.94
CA THR A 346 -46.31 -8.09 15.18
C THR A 346 -46.06 -8.78 13.83
N GLU A 347 -47.08 -8.96 13.01
CA GLU A 347 -46.97 -9.51 11.66
C GLU A 347 -45.96 -8.73 10.78
N ASN A 348 -45.70 -7.45 11.13
CA ASN A 348 -44.89 -6.55 10.33
C ASN A 348 -43.71 -5.94 11.09
N LEU A 349 -43.52 -6.26 12.37
CA LEU A 349 -42.46 -5.68 13.22
C LEU A 349 -41.63 -6.80 13.84
N VAL A 350 -40.35 -6.82 13.47
CA VAL A 350 -39.37 -7.84 13.89
C VAL A 350 -38.29 -7.19 14.70
N ALA A 351 -37.94 -7.79 15.86
CA ALA A 351 -36.76 -7.43 16.63
C ALA A 351 -35.74 -8.57 16.57
N ARG A 352 -34.47 -8.22 16.40
CA ARG A 352 -33.34 -9.18 16.41
C ARG A 352 -32.28 -8.75 17.39
N THR A 353 -31.60 -9.72 17.97
CA THR A 353 -30.36 -9.50 18.72
C THR A 353 -29.42 -10.65 18.46
N SER A 354 -28.13 -10.34 18.34
CA SER A 354 -27.09 -11.35 18.17
C SER A 354 -25.90 -11.10 19.10
N PHE A 355 -25.26 -12.19 19.45
CA PHE A 355 -23.98 -12.23 20.14
C PHE A 355 -23.08 -13.23 19.44
N SER A 356 -21.85 -12.84 19.10
CA SER A 356 -20.89 -13.76 18.52
C SER A 356 -19.44 -13.44 18.90
N LYS A 357 -18.58 -14.47 18.85
CA LYS A 357 -17.15 -14.29 18.76
C LYS A 357 -16.67 -14.73 17.38
N THR A 358 -15.88 -13.89 16.74
CA THR A 358 -15.34 -14.13 15.42
C THR A 358 -13.83 -13.90 15.40
N ILE A 359 -13.13 -14.51 14.44
CA ILE A 359 -11.71 -14.29 14.21
C ILE A 359 -11.45 -13.83 12.78
N GLY A 360 -10.38 -13.04 12.63
CA GLY A 360 -9.79 -12.68 11.34
C GLY A 360 -8.32 -13.08 11.33
N ARG A 361 -7.92 -13.95 10.40
CA ARG A 361 -6.53 -14.40 10.29
C ARG A 361 -5.65 -13.32 9.70
N ALA A 362 -4.35 -13.36 10.07
CA ALA A 362 -3.34 -12.52 9.43
C ALA A 362 -3.25 -12.85 7.93
N GLY A 363 -3.01 -11.84 7.09
CA GLY A 363 -2.68 -12.08 5.68
C GLY A 363 -1.35 -12.84 5.56
N TYR A 364 -1.22 -13.72 4.58
CA TYR A 364 -0.02 -14.56 4.39
C TYR A 364 1.27 -13.76 4.29
N SER A 365 1.24 -12.58 3.67
CA SER A 365 2.42 -11.70 3.59
C SER A 365 2.97 -11.29 4.95
N SER A 366 2.13 -11.24 5.98
CA SER A 366 2.55 -10.96 7.37
C SER A 366 3.12 -12.18 8.09
N LEU A 367 2.90 -13.38 7.56
CA LEU A 367 3.29 -14.67 8.12
C LEU A 367 4.59 -15.24 7.52
N PHE A 368 5.17 -14.62 6.48
CA PHE A 368 6.46 -15.08 5.94
C PHE A 368 7.56 -15.01 6.99
N ALA A 369 8.59 -15.85 6.86
CA ALA A 369 9.76 -15.82 7.74
C ALA A 369 10.85 -14.82 7.25
N SER A 370 10.51 -13.94 6.31
CA SER A 370 11.44 -13.03 5.64
C SER A 370 11.84 -11.82 6.50
N THR A 371 13.05 -11.29 6.22
CA THR A 371 13.55 -10.04 6.79
C THR A 371 14.30 -9.27 5.69
N THR A 372 14.01 -7.98 5.53
CA THR A 372 14.65 -7.11 4.55
C THR A 372 15.31 -5.91 5.23
N ALA A 373 16.41 -5.42 4.63
CA ALA A 373 17.05 -4.16 5.00
C ALA A 373 16.86 -3.17 3.86
N ASN A 374 16.46 -1.95 4.16
CA ASN A 374 16.25 -0.88 3.20
C ASN A 374 17.42 0.11 3.24
N ALA A 375 17.81 0.61 2.08
CA ALA A 375 18.83 1.66 2.00
C ALA A 375 18.29 2.96 2.62
N PRO A 376 19.14 3.74 3.33
CA PRO A 376 18.73 5.03 3.84
C PRO A 376 18.52 6.02 2.67
N ASN A 377 17.62 6.96 2.85
CA ASN A 377 17.31 8.00 1.85
C ASN A 377 18.26 9.21 1.89
N ARG A 378 19.18 9.23 2.85
CA ARG A 378 20.22 10.23 3.03
C ARG A 378 21.24 9.76 4.08
N PRO A 379 22.41 10.42 4.22
CA PRO A 379 23.37 10.08 5.27
C PRO A 379 22.74 10.09 6.66
N THR A 380 22.97 9.01 7.44
CA THR A 380 22.47 8.91 8.81
C THR A 380 23.05 9.96 9.74
N ALA A 381 24.26 10.48 9.45
CA ALA A 381 24.83 11.65 10.10
C ALA A 381 23.95 12.90 10.01
N PHE A 382 23.11 13.02 9.00
CA PHE A 382 22.19 14.13 8.76
C PHE A 382 20.71 13.74 8.90
N GLY A 383 20.46 12.69 9.67
CA GLY A 383 19.08 12.26 10.02
C GLY A 383 18.46 11.28 9.05
N GLY A 384 19.24 10.66 8.18
CA GLY A 384 18.81 9.51 7.39
C GLY A 384 18.40 8.33 8.29
N SER A 385 17.40 7.57 7.88
CA SER A 385 16.87 6.44 8.64
C SER A 385 17.25 5.12 7.98
N LEU A 386 17.89 4.24 8.76
CA LEU A 386 18.06 2.84 8.39
C LEU A 386 16.77 2.09 8.79
N THR A 387 16.03 1.61 7.82
CA THR A 387 14.79 0.88 8.05
C THR A 387 14.88 -0.55 7.53
N GLY A 388 14.07 -1.42 8.08
CA GLY A 388 13.93 -2.78 7.60
C GLY A 388 12.55 -3.32 7.90
N ASP A 389 12.19 -4.41 7.24
CA ASP A 389 10.92 -5.09 7.43
C ASP A 389 11.15 -6.54 7.80
N SER A 390 10.41 -7.04 8.76
CA SER A 390 10.42 -8.45 9.16
C SER A 390 8.98 -8.91 9.33
N GLN A 391 8.69 -10.12 8.92
CA GLN A 391 7.38 -10.71 9.11
C GLN A 391 7.34 -11.58 10.37
N ASN A 392 6.14 -12.07 10.74
CA ASN A 392 5.95 -12.79 11.99
C ASN A 392 4.99 -13.99 11.85
N PRO A 393 5.50 -15.20 11.63
CA PRO A 393 4.66 -16.40 11.54
C PRO A 393 3.88 -16.75 12.83
N GLY A 394 4.28 -16.17 13.96
CA GLY A 394 3.63 -16.35 15.25
C GLY A 394 2.47 -15.41 15.56
N LEU A 395 1.96 -14.67 14.56
CA LEU A 395 0.81 -13.79 14.75
C LEU A 395 -0.44 -14.58 15.16
N LEU A 396 -1.13 -14.06 16.16
CA LEU A 396 -2.46 -14.53 16.55
C LEU A 396 -3.52 -13.89 15.65
N PRO A 397 -4.67 -14.56 15.46
CA PRO A 397 -5.77 -13.96 14.75
C PRO A 397 -6.34 -12.76 15.53
N LEU A 398 -6.82 -11.77 14.80
CA LEU A 398 -7.68 -10.73 15.31
C LEU A 398 -8.96 -11.40 15.87
N LYS A 399 -9.37 -11.07 17.09
CA LYS A 399 -10.54 -11.64 17.75
C LYS A 399 -11.55 -10.56 18.05
N SER A 400 -12.78 -10.71 17.56
CA SER A 400 -13.87 -9.79 17.85
C SER A 400 -14.95 -10.46 18.71
N THR A 401 -15.45 -9.71 19.69
CA THR A 401 -16.66 -10.03 20.44
C THR A 401 -17.72 -9.02 19.97
N ASN A 402 -18.79 -9.54 19.34
CA ASN A 402 -19.78 -8.74 18.68
C ASN A 402 -21.13 -8.84 19.43
N PHE A 403 -21.82 -7.71 19.51
CA PHE A 403 -23.19 -7.61 19.96
C PHE A 403 -23.96 -6.71 18.99
N ASP A 404 -25.14 -7.19 18.54
CA ASP A 404 -25.99 -6.47 17.63
C ASP A 404 -27.44 -6.51 18.10
N ILE A 405 -28.19 -5.42 17.88
CA ILE A 405 -29.62 -5.34 18.10
C ILE A 405 -30.25 -4.53 16.98
N SER A 406 -31.37 -5.01 16.42
CA SER A 406 -32.09 -4.30 15.37
C SER A 406 -33.62 -4.39 15.53
N LEU A 407 -34.27 -3.41 14.94
CA LEU A 407 -35.71 -3.35 14.79
C LEU A 407 -36.06 -3.11 13.32
N GLU A 408 -36.92 -3.93 12.76
CA GLU A 408 -37.28 -3.91 11.35
C GLU A 408 -38.81 -3.81 11.22
N TRP A 409 -39.32 -2.81 10.49
CA TRP A 409 -40.73 -2.60 10.24
C TRP A 409 -41.04 -2.75 8.75
N TYR A 410 -41.77 -3.84 8.41
CA TYR A 410 -42.20 -4.18 7.06
C TYR A 410 -43.64 -3.65 6.85
N TYR A 411 -43.80 -2.40 6.40
CA TYR A 411 -45.07 -1.75 6.25
C TYR A 411 -45.74 -1.95 4.87
N GLY A 412 -45.08 -2.71 4.00
CA GLY A 412 -45.58 -3.11 2.68
C GLY A 412 -44.84 -4.33 2.18
N ASP A 413 -45.35 -5.01 1.16
CA ASP A 413 -44.80 -6.28 0.63
C ASP A 413 -43.32 -6.15 0.22
N THR A 414 -42.89 -4.96 -0.24
CA THR A 414 -41.54 -4.68 -0.70
C THR A 414 -40.95 -3.45 0.00
N SER A 415 -41.57 -2.98 1.07
CA SER A 415 -41.21 -1.72 1.73
C SER A 415 -40.93 -1.94 3.22
N TYR A 416 -39.78 -1.51 3.68
CA TYR A 416 -39.39 -1.64 5.08
C TYR A 416 -38.50 -0.46 5.54
N VAL A 417 -38.47 -0.29 6.85
CA VAL A 417 -37.50 0.56 7.57
C VAL A 417 -36.83 -0.28 8.62
N SER A 418 -35.51 -0.16 8.77
CA SER A 418 -34.79 -0.79 9.86
C SER A 418 -33.84 0.18 10.56
N ALA A 419 -33.58 -0.07 11.84
CA ALA A 419 -32.58 0.58 12.63
C ALA A 419 -31.85 -0.47 13.48
N GLY A 420 -30.53 -0.46 13.47
CA GLY A 420 -29.68 -1.35 14.22
C GLY A 420 -28.61 -0.59 15.00
N TYR A 421 -28.11 -1.21 16.06
CA TYR A 421 -26.93 -0.82 16.80
C TYR A 421 -25.98 -2.01 16.88
N PHE A 422 -24.70 -1.79 16.70
CA PHE A 422 -23.65 -2.80 16.88
C PHE A 422 -22.53 -2.31 17.80
N ASP A 423 -21.92 -3.25 18.52
CA ASP A 423 -20.72 -3.07 19.33
C ASP A 423 -19.75 -4.21 19.07
N LYS A 424 -18.49 -3.91 18.75
CA LYS A 424 -17.44 -4.88 18.41
C LYS A 424 -16.20 -4.59 19.21
N LYS A 425 -15.88 -5.47 20.17
CA LYS A 425 -14.65 -5.40 20.96
C LYS A 425 -13.59 -6.26 20.30
N VAL A 426 -12.59 -5.61 19.72
CA VAL A 426 -11.56 -6.26 18.92
C VAL A 426 -10.25 -6.30 19.69
N LYS A 427 -9.65 -7.51 19.77
CA LYS A 427 -8.35 -7.77 20.38
C LYS A 427 -7.38 -8.33 19.35
N ASN A 428 -6.09 -8.31 19.70
CA ASN A 428 -5.02 -8.80 18.85
C ASN A 428 -4.96 -8.08 17.50
N PHE A 429 -5.29 -6.79 17.44
CA PHE A 429 -5.05 -6.03 16.22
C PHE A 429 -3.60 -6.21 15.79
N ILE A 430 -3.44 -6.54 14.51
CA ILE A 430 -2.14 -6.61 13.86
C ILE A 430 -1.76 -5.19 13.48
N GLY A 431 -0.95 -4.59 14.31
CA GLY A 431 -0.33 -3.30 14.05
C GLY A 431 1.14 -3.49 13.70
N ASN A 432 1.79 -2.41 13.31
CA ASN A 432 3.22 -2.38 13.11
C ASN A 432 3.92 -1.98 14.42
N GLY A 433 4.90 -2.77 14.81
CA GLY A 433 5.85 -2.43 15.86
C GLY A 433 7.22 -2.21 15.25
N VAL A 434 7.98 -1.23 15.76
CA VAL A 434 9.35 -1.00 15.34
C VAL A 434 10.28 -1.55 16.42
N VAL A 435 11.23 -2.40 15.99
CA VAL A 435 12.26 -2.97 16.87
C VAL A 435 13.63 -2.54 16.34
N GLU A 436 14.40 -1.86 17.17
CA GLU A 436 15.75 -1.48 16.81
C GLU A 436 16.70 -2.68 16.91
N ARG A 437 17.33 -3.04 15.80
CA ARG A 437 18.34 -4.10 15.76
C ARG A 437 19.24 -3.99 14.54
N ASN A 438 20.44 -4.59 14.63
CA ASN A 438 21.29 -4.79 13.45
C ASN A 438 20.70 -5.92 12.59
N LEU A 439 20.74 -5.74 11.27
CA LEU A 439 20.35 -6.75 10.29
C LEU A 439 21.59 -7.25 9.54
N PHE A 440 21.74 -8.56 9.43
CA PHE A 440 22.77 -9.27 8.64
C PHE A 440 24.23 -8.87 8.93
N GLY A 441 24.50 -8.16 10.03
CA GLY A 441 25.82 -7.65 10.33
C GLY A 441 26.22 -6.42 9.50
N LEU A 442 25.26 -5.76 8.85
CA LEU A 442 25.48 -4.56 8.04
C LEU A 442 26.08 -3.41 8.85
N ARG A 443 26.90 -2.61 8.18
CA ARG A 443 27.59 -1.44 8.74
C ARG A 443 27.20 -0.17 8.01
N ASP A 444 27.19 0.94 8.71
CA ASP A 444 26.75 2.24 8.21
C ASP A 444 27.94 3.13 7.80
N PRO A 445 28.21 3.30 6.49
CA PRO A 445 29.32 4.10 6.00
C PRO A 445 29.12 5.61 6.17
N ALA A 446 27.88 6.07 6.40
CA ALA A 446 27.48 7.47 6.45
C ALA A 446 27.05 7.93 7.86
N SER A 447 27.45 7.18 8.90
CA SER A 447 26.97 7.38 10.29
C SER A 447 27.44 8.69 10.94
N GLY A 448 28.55 9.27 10.48
CA GLY A 448 29.20 10.38 11.19
C GLY A 448 29.76 10.00 12.58
N ALA A 449 29.80 8.73 12.94
CA ALA A 449 30.23 8.26 14.23
C ALA A 449 31.74 8.49 14.42
N SER A 450 32.18 8.92 15.62
CA SER A 450 33.58 9.14 15.92
C SER A 450 34.44 7.89 15.67
N GLY A 451 35.52 8.04 14.90
CA GLY A 451 36.41 6.94 14.52
C GLY A 451 35.93 6.13 13.29
N SER A 452 34.83 6.49 12.67
CA SER A 452 34.46 6.02 11.33
C SER A 452 34.94 7.00 10.25
N ARG A 453 35.06 6.55 9.00
CA ARG A 453 35.46 7.40 7.86
C ARG A 453 34.60 8.66 7.74
N SER A 454 33.28 8.51 7.81
CA SER A 454 32.34 9.63 7.77
C SER A 454 32.37 10.51 9.02
N GLY A 455 32.71 9.96 10.20
CA GLY A 455 32.93 10.73 11.41
C GLY A 455 34.19 11.59 11.34
N ASP A 456 35.28 11.05 10.83
CA ASP A 456 36.53 11.80 10.60
C ASP A 456 36.32 12.88 9.53
N ALA A 457 35.60 12.59 8.45
CA ALA A 457 35.21 13.57 7.44
C ALA A 457 34.39 14.71 8.05
N LEU A 458 33.37 14.42 8.85
CA LEU A 458 32.54 15.43 9.51
C LEU A 458 33.37 16.31 10.47
N ALA A 459 34.30 15.71 11.21
CA ALA A 459 35.21 16.45 12.11
C ALA A 459 36.11 17.41 11.33
N ILE A 460 36.63 17.01 10.16
CA ILE A 460 37.46 17.85 9.29
C ILE A 460 36.66 19.00 8.69
N ILE A 461 35.46 18.73 8.14
CA ILE A 461 34.50 19.74 7.58
C ILE A 461 34.25 20.80 8.65
N ASN A 462 33.93 20.38 9.88
CA ASN A 462 33.69 21.28 11.01
C ASN A 462 34.94 22.13 11.35
N ALA A 463 36.11 21.51 11.38
CA ALA A 463 37.38 22.20 11.70
C ALA A 463 37.79 23.23 10.64
N LEU A 464 37.37 23.02 9.38
CA LEU A 464 37.63 23.92 8.25
C LEU A 464 36.57 25.03 8.12
N GLY A 465 35.43 24.90 8.83
CA GLY A 465 34.32 25.83 8.70
C GLY A 465 33.59 25.75 7.34
N VAL A 466 33.75 24.61 6.66
CA VAL A 466 33.02 24.33 5.40
C VAL A 466 31.60 23.90 5.72
N ASP A 467 30.67 24.15 4.79
CA ASP A 467 29.26 23.79 4.94
C ASP A 467 29.06 22.27 5.12
N GLN A 468 28.21 21.91 6.06
CA GLN A 468 27.87 20.52 6.36
C GLN A 468 26.76 20.02 5.41
N SER A 469 27.07 19.91 4.12
CA SER A 469 26.18 19.31 3.12
C SER A 469 26.46 17.82 2.93
N GLU A 470 25.49 17.10 2.40
CA GLU A 470 25.60 15.68 2.05
C GLU A 470 26.74 15.47 1.04
N ALA A 471 26.81 16.33 0.03
CA ALA A 471 27.85 16.30 -0.99
C ALA A 471 29.25 16.52 -0.42
N ASN A 472 29.46 17.46 0.51
CA ASN A 472 30.74 17.68 1.16
C ASN A 472 31.15 16.51 2.06
N LEU A 473 30.17 15.93 2.80
CA LEU A 473 30.39 14.75 3.62
C LEU A 473 30.77 13.53 2.76
N PHE A 474 30.03 13.29 1.68
CA PHE A 474 30.37 12.23 0.73
C PHE A 474 31.74 12.43 0.15
N THR A 475 32.01 13.64 -0.42
CA THR A 475 33.30 13.97 -1.08
C THR A 475 34.50 13.68 -0.17
N LEU A 476 34.47 14.15 1.07
CA LEU A 476 35.61 13.94 1.97
C LEU A 476 35.69 12.49 2.47
N THR A 477 34.54 11.82 2.69
CA THR A 477 34.53 10.40 3.06
C THR A 477 35.10 9.53 1.95
N ALA A 478 34.73 9.82 0.68
CA ALA A 478 35.29 9.14 -0.50
C ALA A 478 36.79 9.35 -0.64
N LEU A 479 37.26 10.56 -0.39
CA LEU A 479 38.71 10.85 -0.38
C LEU A 479 39.45 10.10 0.73
N ILE A 480 38.88 10.01 1.93
CA ILE A 480 39.47 9.22 3.04
C ILE A 480 39.52 7.74 2.63
N ASP A 481 38.46 7.21 2.01
CA ASP A 481 38.44 5.82 1.53
C ASP A 481 39.49 5.58 0.43
N ALA A 482 39.55 6.45 -0.57
CA ALA A 482 40.51 6.38 -1.69
C ALA A 482 41.97 6.48 -1.24
N ASN A 483 42.24 7.21 -0.15
CA ASN A 483 43.57 7.30 0.46
C ASN A 483 43.82 6.20 1.51
N GLY A 484 43.01 5.11 1.51
CA GLY A 484 43.19 3.96 2.40
C GLY A 484 43.02 4.27 3.90
N GLY A 485 42.21 5.29 4.22
CA GLY A 485 41.94 5.75 5.58
C GLY A 485 42.90 6.86 6.08
N ASP A 486 43.81 7.35 5.24
CA ASP A 486 44.68 8.48 5.60
C ASP A 486 43.93 9.80 5.58
N THR A 487 43.43 10.19 6.76
CA THR A 487 42.66 11.42 6.96
C THR A 487 43.50 12.68 6.70
N ALA A 488 44.81 12.65 6.89
CA ALA A 488 45.68 13.81 6.65
C ALA A 488 45.86 14.06 5.15
N ALA A 489 46.09 13.02 4.35
CA ALA A 489 46.20 13.11 2.91
C ALA A 489 44.84 13.57 2.30
N ALA A 490 43.73 12.96 2.70
CA ALA A 490 42.36 13.33 2.24
C ALA A 490 42.06 14.79 2.60
N ARG A 491 42.36 15.23 3.81
CA ARG A 491 42.20 16.62 4.24
C ARG A 491 43.03 17.59 3.37
N ALA A 492 44.27 17.29 3.12
CA ALA A 492 45.15 18.17 2.31
C ALA A 492 44.64 18.29 0.86
N GLU A 493 44.13 17.19 0.28
CA GLU A 493 43.51 17.20 -1.04
C GLU A 493 42.25 18.06 -1.04
N PHE A 494 41.34 17.83 -0.10
CA PHE A 494 40.06 18.58 0.06
C PHE A 494 40.34 20.10 0.23
N GLU A 495 41.26 20.46 1.14
CA GLU A 495 41.65 21.88 1.37
C GLU A 495 42.19 22.53 0.11
N SER A 496 42.99 21.80 -0.68
CA SER A 496 43.60 22.33 -1.93
C SER A 496 42.59 22.70 -3.00
N GLN A 497 41.36 22.14 -2.92
CA GLN A 497 40.27 22.39 -3.87
C GLN A 497 39.34 23.50 -3.43
N LEU A 498 39.46 24.01 -2.18
CA LEU A 498 38.57 25.06 -1.67
C LEU A 498 38.82 26.39 -2.38
N VAL A 499 37.78 27.00 -2.90
CA VAL A 499 37.76 28.34 -3.49
C VAL A 499 36.80 29.20 -2.69
N GLY A 500 37.33 30.21 -2.00
CA GLY A 500 36.49 31.08 -1.15
C GLY A 500 35.83 30.37 0.05
N GLY A 501 36.37 29.22 0.46
CA GLY A 501 35.83 28.42 1.58
C GLY A 501 34.79 27.37 1.19
N ALA A 502 34.52 27.19 -0.10
CA ALA A 502 33.61 26.16 -0.63
C ALA A 502 34.29 25.34 -1.73
N LEU A 503 33.82 24.09 -1.93
CA LEU A 503 34.25 23.29 -3.07
C LEU A 503 33.57 23.78 -4.35
N PRO A 504 34.30 23.88 -5.48
CA PRO A 504 33.71 24.07 -6.79
C PRO A 504 32.78 22.88 -7.13
N GLN A 505 31.59 23.16 -7.66
CA GLN A 505 30.60 22.13 -8.02
C GLN A 505 31.21 21.08 -8.99
N SER A 506 32.01 21.51 -9.95
CA SER A 506 32.66 20.60 -10.90
C SER A 506 33.60 19.58 -10.24
N TYR A 507 34.24 19.94 -9.09
CA TYR A 507 35.06 19.00 -8.34
C TYR A 507 34.17 18.02 -7.54
N VAL A 508 33.11 18.53 -6.91
CA VAL A 508 32.11 17.68 -6.25
C VAL A 508 31.54 16.66 -7.24
N ASP A 509 31.13 17.10 -8.41
CA ASP A 509 30.57 16.24 -9.46
C ASP A 509 31.55 15.18 -9.95
N GLN A 510 32.85 15.56 -10.05
CA GLN A 510 33.90 14.60 -10.38
C GLN A 510 34.03 13.50 -9.32
N ILE A 511 33.96 13.82 -8.05
CA ILE A 511 34.06 12.84 -6.96
C ILE A 511 32.80 11.98 -6.90
N LEU A 512 31.61 12.59 -7.00
CA LEU A 512 30.32 11.88 -7.05
C LEU A 512 30.26 10.87 -8.22
N GLY A 513 30.79 11.24 -9.38
CA GLY A 513 30.80 10.35 -10.56
C GLY A 513 31.96 9.34 -10.59
N GLN A 514 32.92 9.42 -9.70
CA GLN A 514 34.14 8.58 -9.70
C GLN A 514 34.17 7.55 -8.58
N TYR A 515 33.55 7.82 -7.44
CA TYR A 515 33.71 7.03 -6.22
C TYR A 515 32.38 6.54 -5.67
N ASP A 516 32.38 5.30 -5.21
CA ASP A 516 31.38 4.72 -4.32
C ASP A 516 32.05 4.38 -2.99
N VAL A 517 31.38 4.62 -1.86
CA VAL A 517 31.88 4.30 -0.53
C VAL A 517 31.20 3.03 -0.01
N ALA A 518 31.85 1.89 -0.19
CA ALA A 518 31.36 0.63 0.37
C ALA A 518 31.56 0.59 1.90
N SER A 519 30.59 0.08 2.63
CA SER A 519 30.72 -0.14 4.07
C SER A 519 31.87 -1.11 4.39
N ASN A 520 32.64 -0.84 5.44
CA ASN A 520 33.78 -1.65 5.85
C ASN A 520 33.88 -1.82 7.37
N GLY A 521 34.94 -2.49 7.83
CA GLY A 521 35.14 -2.82 9.24
C GLY A 521 35.34 -1.61 10.17
N SER A 522 35.71 -0.42 9.65
CA SER A 522 35.82 0.80 10.44
C SER A 522 34.52 1.50 10.72
N ASP A 523 33.45 1.18 9.93
CA ASP A 523 32.16 1.76 10.12
C ASP A 523 31.41 1.05 11.25
N PRO A 524 30.55 1.73 12.02
CA PRO A 524 29.77 1.11 13.08
C PRO A 524 28.72 0.13 12.52
N LEU A 525 28.25 -0.79 13.35
CA LEU A 525 27.10 -1.62 12.99
C LEU A 525 25.88 -0.73 12.76
N ALA A 526 25.23 -0.94 11.64
CA ALA A 526 24.00 -0.26 11.28
C ALA A 526 22.86 -0.71 12.20
N VAL A 527 22.19 0.22 12.85
CA VAL A 527 20.99 -0.05 13.66
C VAL A 527 19.77 0.30 12.85
N PHE A 528 18.98 -0.72 12.49
CA PHE A 528 17.77 -0.59 11.70
C PHE A 528 16.57 -0.50 12.61
N GLY A 529 15.67 0.46 12.34
CA GLY A 529 14.30 0.42 12.82
C GLY A 529 13.52 -0.62 12.02
N VAL A 530 13.44 -1.84 12.54
CA VAL A 530 12.79 -2.96 11.86
C VAL A 530 11.29 -2.95 12.15
N ASN A 531 10.54 -2.72 11.11
CA ASN A 531 9.09 -2.76 11.12
C ASN A 531 8.62 -4.22 11.11
N GLN A 532 7.78 -4.62 12.05
CA GLN A 532 7.23 -5.97 12.07
C GLN A 532 5.78 -5.99 12.56
N PRO A 533 4.94 -6.87 12.02
CA PRO A 533 3.58 -7.04 12.51
C PRO A 533 3.57 -7.67 13.91
N VAL A 534 2.75 -7.10 14.80
CA VAL A 534 2.61 -7.50 16.20
C VAL A 534 1.15 -7.45 16.65
N ASN A 535 0.74 -8.36 17.55
CA ASN A 535 -0.59 -8.40 18.15
C ASN A 535 -0.60 -7.71 19.52
N ASN A 536 -0.50 -6.42 19.58
CA ASN A 536 -0.38 -5.70 20.86
C ASN A 536 -1.44 -4.61 21.08
N ARG A 537 -2.50 -4.62 20.30
CA ARG A 537 -3.51 -3.55 20.30
C ARG A 537 -4.92 -4.12 20.49
N GLU A 538 -5.75 -3.32 21.12
CA GLU A 538 -7.19 -3.56 21.29
C GLU A 538 -7.92 -2.28 20.86
N GLY A 539 -9.16 -2.41 20.40
CA GLY A 539 -10.01 -1.29 20.06
C GLY A 539 -11.48 -1.69 20.13
N ASN A 540 -12.34 -0.71 20.33
CA ASN A 540 -13.77 -0.85 20.26
C ASN A 540 -14.32 -0.14 19.04
N ILE A 541 -15.26 -0.76 18.35
CA ILE A 541 -15.96 -0.20 17.20
C ILE A 541 -17.45 -0.34 17.49
N ASP A 542 -18.16 0.78 17.53
CA ASP A 542 -19.62 0.79 17.68
C ASP A 542 -20.27 1.68 16.64
N GLY A 543 -21.56 1.48 16.43
CA GLY A 543 -22.26 2.26 15.44
C GLY A 543 -23.75 1.99 15.33
N MET A 544 -24.37 2.72 14.41
CA MET A 544 -25.78 2.57 14.07
C MET A 544 -25.94 2.39 12.58
N GLU A 545 -26.87 1.52 12.20
CA GLU A 545 -27.23 1.25 10.82
C GLU A 545 -28.70 1.56 10.61
N PHE A 546 -29.01 2.33 9.57
CA PHE A 546 -30.35 2.65 9.15
C PHE A 546 -30.55 2.19 7.72
N ALA A 547 -31.68 1.52 7.44
CA ALA A 547 -32.06 1.18 6.08
C ALA A 547 -33.52 1.51 5.84
N TRP A 548 -33.81 2.01 4.64
CA TRP A 548 -35.14 2.31 4.20
C TRP A 548 -35.30 1.92 2.74
N GLN A 549 -36.27 1.02 2.47
CA GLN A 549 -36.70 0.67 1.12
C GLN A 549 -38.15 0.96 0.97
N HIS A 550 -38.54 1.60 -0.14
CA HIS A 550 -39.91 1.91 -0.45
C HIS A 550 -40.21 1.79 -1.94
N PHE A 551 -41.27 1.09 -2.28
CA PHE A 551 -41.85 1.05 -3.62
C PHE A 551 -43.20 1.74 -3.65
N PHE A 552 -43.43 2.60 -4.65
CA PHE A 552 -44.64 3.41 -4.79
C PHE A 552 -45.75 2.60 -5.47
N GLY A 553 -46.32 1.66 -4.74
CA GLY A 553 -47.36 0.77 -5.24
C GLY A 553 -46.91 0.02 -6.51
N GLU A 554 -47.80 -0.04 -7.51
CA GLU A 554 -47.49 -0.71 -8.78
C GLU A 554 -46.89 0.20 -9.86
N THR A 555 -46.39 1.37 -9.50
CA THR A 555 -45.81 2.33 -10.46
C THR A 555 -44.55 1.82 -11.13
N GLY A 556 -43.84 0.91 -10.47
CA GLY A 556 -42.51 0.45 -10.82
C GLY A 556 -41.41 1.32 -10.22
N PHE A 557 -41.72 2.48 -9.64
CA PHE A 557 -40.73 3.32 -8.96
C PHE A 557 -40.54 2.90 -7.52
N GLY A 558 -39.27 2.97 -7.07
CA GLY A 558 -38.89 2.75 -5.70
C GLY A 558 -37.59 3.44 -5.39
N PHE A 559 -37.18 3.39 -4.13
CA PHE A 559 -35.85 3.77 -3.68
C PHE A 559 -35.40 2.87 -2.55
N GLN A 560 -34.07 2.80 -2.40
CA GLN A 560 -33.40 2.19 -1.28
C GLN A 560 -32.39 3.21 -0.72
N ALA A 561 -32.38 3.41 0.59
CA ALA A 561 -31.41 4.25 1.29
C ALA A 561 -30.84 3.48 2.46
N ASN A 562 -29.55 3.59 2.71
CA ASN A 562 -28.92 3.16 3.95
C ASN A 562 -27.91 4.20 4.41
N TYR A 563 -27.73 4.27 5.72
CA TYR A 563 -26.76 5.12 6.37
C TYR A 563 -26.15 4.38 7.55
N THR A 564 -24.83 4.34 7.61
CA THR A 564 -24.08 3.72 8.70
C THR A 564 -23.23 4.77 9.38
N LEU A 565 -23.43 4.91 10.69
CA LEU A 565 -22.58 5.67 11.61
C LEU A 565 -21.58 4.70 12.23
N VAL A 566 -20.29 5.02 12.20
CA VAL A 566 -19.23 4.18 12.78
C VAL A 566 -18.31 5.01 13.65
N ASN A 567 -18.13 4.59 14.90
CA ASN A 567 -17.19 5.18 15.84
C ASN A 567 -16.10 4.16 16.21
N GLY A 568 -14.89 4.64 16.40
CA GLY A 568 -13.78 3.89 16.98
C GLY A 568 -13.22 4.62 18.20
N ASP A 569 -12.76 3.88 19.19
CA ASP A 569 -12.23 4.44 20.44
C ASP A 569 -10.74 4.83 20.37
N VAL A 570 -10.07 4.58 19.24
CA VAL A 570 -8.64 4.85 19.05
C VAL A 570 -8.40 5.61 17.75
N GLU A 571 -8.00 6.86 17.87
CA GLU A 571 -7.72 7.77 16.76
C GLU A 571 -6.26 8.24 16.79
N LEU A 572 -5.74 8.71 15.63
CA LEU A 572 -4.46 9.39 15.56
C LEU A 572 -4.59 10.80 16.12
N ASN A 573 -3.60 11.21 16.93
CA ASN A 573 -3.44 12.60 17.32
C ASN A 573 -2.53 13.32 16.30
N PRO A 574 -3.07 14.19 15.43
CA PRO A 574 -2.26 14.89 14.43
C PRO A 574 -1.28 15.89 15.05
N ALA A 575 -1.51 16.32 16.31
CA ALA A 575 -0.61 17.21 17.03
C ALA A 575 0.54 16.50 17.77
N ALA A 576 0.54 15.16 17.80
CA ALA A 576 1.64 14.40 18.40
C ALA A 576 2.93 14.51 17.56
N SER A 577 4.06 14.24 18.22
CA SER A 577 5.35 14.18 17.52
C SER A 577 5.32 13.09 16.45
N ILE A 578 5.92 13.36 15.29
CA ILE A 578 6.14 12.35 14.24
C ILE A 578 6.99 11.16 14.72
N ASN A 579 7.72 11.31 15.83
CA ASN A 579 8.52 10.24 16.44
C ASN A 579 7.70 9.37 17.41
N ASP A 580 6.46 9.77 17.75
CA ASP A 580 5.60 8.99 18.62
C ASP A 580 4.96 7.86 17.83
N ASN A 581 5.11 6.63 18.33
CA ASN A 581 4.46 5.46 17.74
C ASN A 581 2.99 5.43 18.16
N GLN A 582 2.10 5.86 17.27
CA GLN A 582 0.66 5.89 17.49
C GLN A 582 -0.02 4.67 16.88
N PHE A 583 -1.04 4.17 17.53
CA PHE A 583 -1.99 3.20 17.00
C PHE A 583 -3.33 3.89 16.77
N ALA A 584 -4.02 3.56 15.69
CA ALA A 584 -5.39 3.95 15.44
C ALA A 584 -6.12 2.88 14.62
N LEU A 585 -7.43 2.90 14.68
CA LEU A 585 -8.29 2.08 13.85
C LEU A 585 -8.36 2.70 12.45
N VAL A 586 -7.99 1.92 11.44
CA VAL A 586 -7.97 2.37 10.04
C VAL A 586 -9.26 1.98 9.31
N GLY A 587 -9.63 2.77 8.32
CA GLY A 587 -10.76 2.47 7.44
C GLY A 587 -12.15 2.74 8.03
N LEU A 588 -12.27 3.30 9.23
CA LEU A 588 -13.56 3.65 9.83
C LEU A 588 -14.05 4.98 9.27
N SER A 589 -15.27 4.99 8.76
CA SER A 589 -15.97 6.20 8.32
C SER A 589 -17.46 5.97 8.19
N ASP A 590 -18.23 7.03 8.31
CA ASP A 590 -19.64 7.02 7.97
C ASP A 590 -19.84 6.72 6.49
N THR A 591 -20.93 6.04 6.16
CA THR A 591 -21.29 5.74 4.77
C THR A 591 -22.77 5.98 4.53
N ALA A 592 -23.09 6.46 3.32
CA ALA A 592 -24.46 6.62 2.86
C ALA A 592 -24.63 6.08 1.45
N ASN A 593 -25.69 5.33 1.21
CA ASN A 593 -26.05 4.88 -0.12
C ASN A 593 -27.51 5.20 -0.39
N LEU A 594 -27.79 5.76 -1.56
CA LEU A 594 -29.14 6.07 -2.03
C LEU A 594 -29.29 5.54 -3.45
N THR A 595 -30.27 4.65 -3.67
CA THR A 595 -30.55 4.09 -4.99
C THR A 595 -31.99 4.41 -5.40
N ALA A 596 -32.15 5.13 -6.50
CA ALA A 596 -33.45 5.27 -7.17
C ALA A 596 -33.64 4.05 -8.09
N ILE A 597 -34.85 3.47 -8.05
CA ILE A 597 -35.19 2.21 -8.74
C ILE A 597 -36.40 2.44 -9.62
N TYR A 598 -36.32 1.88 -10.82
CA TYR A 598 -37.51 1.69 -11.67
C TYR A 598 -37.50 0.30 -12.26
N GLU A 599 -38.56 -0.47 -11.99
CA GLU A 599 -38.72 -1.84 -12.48
C GLU A 599 -40.14 -2.08 -12.96
N LYS A 600 -40.37 -1.98 -14.29
CA LYS A 600 -41.64 -2.27 -14.91
C LYS A 600 -41.51 -2.53 -16.42
N TYR A 601 -42.41 -3.36 -16.97
CA TYR A 601 -42.50 -3.65 -18.40
C TYR A 601 -41.20 -4.19 -19.03
N GLY A 602 -40.48 -5.03 -18.31
CA GLY A 602 -39.20 -5.57 -18.77
C GLY A 602 -38.05 -4.58 -18.72
N PHE A 603 -38.28 -3.33 -18.26
CA PHE A 603 -37.27 -2.31 -18.08
C PHE A 603 -36.88 -2.21 -16.59
N SER A 604 -35.60 -2.28 -16.29
CA SER A 604 -35.03 -2.07 -14.96
C SER A 604 -33.96 -0.98 -15.04
N ALA A 605 -34.05 0.01 -14.17
CA ALA A 605 -33.06 1.07 -14.05
C ALA A 605 -32.77 1.35 -12.59
N ARG A 606 -31.49 1.51 -12.27
CA ARG A 606 -31.00 1.86 -10.93
C ARG A 606 -29.97 2.97 -11.05
N LEU A 607 -30.21 4.09 -10.38
CA LEU A 607 -29.25 5.17 -10.20
C LEU A 607 -28.86 5.19 -8.72
N ALA A 608 -27.62 4.84 -8.44
CA ALA A 608 -27.07 4.78 -7.09
C ALA A 608 -26.12 5.97 -6.84
N TYR A 609 -26.24 6.56 -5.67
CA TYR A 609 -25.26 7.46 -5.09
C TYR A 609 -24.64 6.79 -3.88
N ASN A 610 -23.32 6.60 -3.89
CA ASN A 610 -22.53 5.98 -2.84
C ASN A 610 -21.58 7.03 -2.27
N TRP A 611 -21.74 7.35 -1.00
CA TRP A 611 -20.89 8.31 -0.29
C TRP A 611 -20.19 7.65 0.89
N ARG A 612 -18.98 8.05 1.12
CA ARG A 612 -18.15 7.68 2.26
C ARG A 612 -17.45 8.91 2.80
N ASP A 613 -17.47 9.09 4.12
CA ASP A 613 -16.79 10.18 4.80
C ASP A 613 -15.27 9.94 4.85
N THR A 614 -14.52 10.98 5.16
CA THR A 614 -13.06 10.95 5.37
C THR A 614 -12.66 9.86 6.35
N PHE A 615 -11.58 9.13 6.03
CA PHE A 615 -11.08 8.06 6.90
C PHE A 615 -9.56 7.95 6.89
N LEU A 616 -9.02 7.47 8.00
CA LEU A 616 -7.62 7.11 8.12
C LEU A 616 -7.32 5.87 7.28
N LEU A 617 -6.45 6.00 6.28
CA LEU A 617 -6.03 4.90 5.40
C LEU A 617 -4.88 4.11 6.02
N ASN A 618 -3.88 4.80 6.57
CA ASN A 618 -2.68 4.18 7.14
C ASN A 618 -2.10 5.07 8.23
N THR A 619 -1.55 4.47 9.26
CA THR A 619 -0.86 5.19 10.34
C THR A 619 0.57 5.57 9.98
N ASN A 620 1.17 4.91 8.97
CA ASN A 620 2.55 5.09 8.48
C ASN A 620 3.64 5.06 9.58
N GLN A 621 3.42 4.28 10.63
CA GLN A 621 4.41 4.12 11.69
C GLN A 621 5.63 3.35 11.15
N GLY A 622 6.80 3.98 11.18
CA GLY A 622 8.05 3.42 10.68
C GLY A 622 8.53 3.97 9.32
N GLY A 623 7.64 4.51 8.49
CA GLY A 623 7.96 5.20 7.23
C GLY A 623 8.01 6.71 7.43
N ASP A 624 7.15 7.45 6.71
CA ASP A 624 7.01 8.91 6.80
C ASP A 624 6.48 9.38 8.17
N ARG A 625 6.05 8.43 9.00
CA ARG A 625 5.53 8.63 10.36
C ARG A 625 4.36 9.61 10.45
N SER A 626 3.66 9.78 9.35
CA SER A 626 2.49 10.66 9.25
C SER A 626 1.30 9.85 8.74
N GLY A 627 0.18 9.93 9.44
CA GLY A 627 -1.06 9.26 9.01
C GLY A 627 -1.50 9.78 7.64
N THR A 628 -1.97 8.86 6.79
CA THR A 628 -2.60 9.19 5.51
C THR A 628 -4.10 9.03 5.62
N TYR A 629 -4.83 10.00 5.07
CA TYR A 629 -6.28 10.03 5.06
C TYR A 629 -6.80 10.09 3.63
N VAL A 630 -7.90 9.39 3.38
CA VAL A 630 -8.70 9.56 2.15
C VAL A 630 -9.79 10.57 2.47
N GLU A 631 -9.93 11.60 1.64
CA GLU A 631 -11.04 12.56 1.74
C GLU A 631 -12.37 11.90 1.47
N ASP A 632 -13.45 12.56 1.86
CA ASP A 632 -14.79 12.09 1.57
C ASP A 632 -14.99 11.92 0.06
N TYR A 633 -15.76 10.90 -0.31
CA TYR A 633 -15.89 10.46 -1.68
C TYR A 633 -17.35 10.13 -2.00
N GLY A 634 -17.88 10.67 -3.09
CA GLY A 634 -19.25 10.50 -3.50
C GLY A 634 -19.43 10.15 -4.99
N GLN A 635 -19.84 8.92 -5.30
CA GLN A 635 -19.92 8.39 -6.65
C GLN A 635 -21.35 8.14 -7.10
N TYR A 636 -21.68 8.49 -8.35
CA TYR A 636 -22.93 8.12 -9.03
C TYR A 636 -22.69 6.98 -10.01
N ASP A 637 -23.52 5.92 -9.86
CA ASP A 637 -23.51 4.75 -10.72
C ASP A 637 -24.90 4.53 -11.32
N LEU A 638 -24.94 4.14 -12.59
CA LEU A 638 -26.18 3.85 -13.32
C LEU A 638 -26.13 2.43 -13.87
N ASN A 639 -27.17 1.66 -13.62
CA ASN A 639 -27.41 0.40 -14.30
C ASN A 639 -28.79 0.42 -14.93
N VAL A 640 -28.87 0.10 -16.22
CA VAL A 640 -30.12 0.01 -16.98
C VAL A 640 -30.13 -1.31 -17.72
N SER A 641 -31.25 -2.06 -17.62
CA SER A 641 -31.43 -3.24 -18.43
C SER A 641 -32.84 -3.27 -19.03
N TYR A 642 -32.95 -3.96 -20.17
CA TYR A 642 -34.22 -4.16 -20.86
C TYR A 642 -34.29 -5.57 -21.40
N ASP A 643 -35.35 -6.28 -20.97
CA ASP A 643 -35.72 -7.60 -21.50
C ASP A 643 -36.47 -7.43 -22.82
N ILE A 644 -35.81 -7.62 -23.95
CA ILE A 644 -36.38 -7.53 -25.28
C ILE A 644 -37.43 -8.63 -25.46
N ASN A 645 -37.12 -9.81 -24.95
CA ASN A 645 -38.02 -10.98 -24.85
C ASN A 645 -37.47 -11.95 -23.78
N GLU A 646 -38.12 -13.12 -23.63
CA GLU A 646 -37.75 -14.13 -22.63
C GLU A 646 -36.30 -14.66 -22.80
N GLN A 647 -35.71 -14.51 -23.99
CA GLN A 647 -34.41 -15.03 -24.33
C GLN A 647 -33.31 -13.95 -24.36
N ILE A 648 -33.67 -12.71 -24.70
CA ILE A 648 -32.67 -11.65 -24.94
C ILE A 648 -32.89 -10.48 -23.99
N ALA A 649 -31.86 -10.13 -23.24
CA ALA A 649 -31.78 -8.89 -22.47
C ALA A 649 -30.55 -8.09 -22.88
N VAL A 650 -30.68 -6.76 -22.88
CA VAL A 650 -29.58 -5.81 -23.07
C VAL A 650 -29.36 -5.02 -21.80
N SER A 651 -28.12 -4.65 -21.50
CA SER A 651 -27.79 -3.83 -20.35
C SER A 651 -26.80 -2.72 -20.73
N PHE A 652 -26.92 -1.61 -20.03
CA PHE A 652 -25.97 -0.51 -20.01
C PHE A 652 -25.61 -0.21 -18.56
N GLU A 653 -24.32 -0.05 -18.30
CA GLU A 653 -23.78 0.26 -17.00
C GLU A 653 -22.83 1.44 -17.11
N GLY A 654 -22.97 2.41 -16.23
CA GLY A 654 -22.08 3.55 -16.11
C GLY A 654 -21.62 3.65 -14.65
N ILE A 655 -20.33 3.68 -14.44
CA ILE A 655 -19.71 3.74 -13.11
C ILE A 655 -18.95 5.07 -13.01
N ASN A 656 -19.09 5.74 -11.87
CA ASN A 656 -18.48 7.05 -11.60
C ASN A 656 -18.90 8.09 -12.66
N LEU A 657 -20.19 8.29 -12.84
CA LEU A 657 -20.73 9.14 -13.91
C LEU A 657 -20.29 10.60 -13.86
N THR A 658 -19.97 11.09 -12.66
CA THR A 658 -19.52 12.47 -12.41
C THR A 658 -18.01 12.63 -12.53
N GLY A 659 -17.25 11.53 -12.67
CA GLY A 659 -15.79 11.59 -12.66
C GLY A 659 -15.26 12.03 -11.30
N GLU A 660 -15.85 11.55 -10.21
CA GLU A 660 -15.40 11.86 -8.85
C GLU A 660 -13.97 11.40 -8.63
N ASP A 661 -13.12 12.29 -8.17
CA ASP A 661 -11.71 12.03 -7.91
C ASP A 661 -11.46 11.54 -6.49
N GLN A 662 -10.41 10.76 -6.30
CA GLN A 662 -9.97 10.36 -4.98
C GLN A 662 -8.75 11.16 -4.56
N ARG A 663 -8.87 11.88 -3.43
CA ARG A 663 -7.80 12.67 -2.85
C ARG A 663 -7.32 12.05 -1.55
N ILE A 664 -6.00 11.93 -1.41
CA ILE A 664 -5.32 11.40 -0.22
C ILE A 664 -4.37 12.47 0.30
N TYR A 665 -4.39 12.69 1.60
CA TYR A 665 -3.53 13.67 2.26
C TYR A 665 -2.80 13.08 3.47
N HIS A 666 -1.67 13.69 3.85
CA HIS A 666 -0.97 13.40 5.08
C HIS A 666 -1.46 14.34 6.19
N ARG A 667 -1.73 13.82 7.37
CA ARG A 667 -1.91 14.52 8.63
C ARG A 667 -2.98 15.65 8.62
N VAL A 668 -2.95 16.54 7.64
CA VAL A 668 -3.90 17.66 7.45
C VAL A 668 -4.23 17.80 5.96
N PRO A 669 -5.46 18.26 5.60
CA PRO A 669 -5.95 18.27 4.22
C PRO A 669 -5.07 19.05 3.23
N GLU A 670 -4.36 20.08 3.70
CA GLU A 670 -3.45 20.87 2.87
C GLU A 670 -2.21 20.09 2.41
N GLN A 671 -1.81 19.06 3.15
CA GLN A 671 -0.67 18.21 2.80
C GLN A 671 -1.10 17.08 1.86
N VAL A 672 -1.50 17.43 0.65
CA VAL A 672 -1.91 16.48 -0.38
C VAL A 672 -0.77 15.52 -0.70
N TYR A 673 -1.07 14.22 -0.68
CA TYR A 673 -0.13 13.13 -0.95
C TYR A 673 -0.37 12.53 -2.34
N TYR A 674 -1.63 12.19 -2.65
CA TYR A 674 -2.04 11.72 -3.97
C TYR A 674 -3.38 12.29 -4.38
N VAL A 675 -3.54 12.55 -5.67
CA VAL A 675 -4.83 12.78 -6.31
C VAL A 675 -4.97 11.76 -7.44
N TYR A 676 -6.06 11.00 -7.43
CA TYR A 676 -6.41 10.07 -8.49
C TYR A 676 -7.60 10.60 -9.23
N GLU A 677 -7.42 11.04 -10.47
CA GLU A 677 -8.52 11.32 -11.37
C GLU A 677 -9.13 10.02 -11.89
N LEU A 678 -10.38 9.79 -11.52
CA LEU A 678 -11.11 8.57 -11.83
C LEU A 678 -12.16 8.85 -12.92
N ALA A 679 -11.79 8.57 -14.16
CA ALA A 679 -12.71 8.76 -15.29
C ALA A 679 -13.96 7.87 -15.21
N PRO A 680 -15.11 8.32 -15.73
CA PRO A 680 -16.29 7.49 -15.89
C PRO A 680 -16.01 6.25 -16.73
N ARG A 681 -16.62 5.12 -16.35
CA ARG A 681 -16.53 3.86 -17.10
C ARG A 681 -17.91 3.43 -17.58
N TYR A 682 -17.96 2.94 -18.80
CA TYR A 682 -19.21 2.50 -19.42
C TYR A 682 -19.08 1.08 -19.94
N GLN A 683 -20.13 0.28 -19.71
CA GLN A 683 -20.23 -1.08 -20.21
C GLN A 683 -21.57 -1.33 -20.87
N VAL A 684 -21.55 -2.08 -21.97
CA VAL A 684 -22.76 -2.57 -22.66
C VAL A 684 -22.72 -4.08 -22.64
N GLY A 685 -23.83 -4.70 -22.25
CA GLY A 685 -24.00 -6.15 -22.17
C GLY A 685 -25.18 -6.66 -22.99
N VAL A 686 -25.06 -7.87 -23.50
CA VAL A 686 -26.16 -8.63 -24.10
C VAL A 686 -26.17 -10.02 -23.46
N ARG A 687 -27.33 -10.42 -22.94
CA ARG A 687 -27.55 -11.74 -22.36
C ARG A 687 -28.53 -12.54 -23.24
N TYR A 688 -28.12 -13.75 -23.60
CA TYR A 688 -28.99 -14.70 -24.33
C TYR A 688 -29.19 -15.97 -23.50
N LYS A 689 -30.46 -16.38 -23.34
CA LYS A 689 -30.85 -17.64 -22.70
C LYS A 689 -31.25 -18.65 -23.78
N PHE A 690 -30.69 -19.85 -23.74
CA PHE A 690 -31.00 -20.96 -24.66
C PHE A 690 -32.28 -21.68 -24.26
#